data_a0ea02f61b7857e9a5f877be93e79f4a
#
_entry.id   a0ea02f61b7857e9a5f877be93e79f4a
#
_cell.length_a   1.000
_cell.length_b   1.000
_cell.length_c   1.000
_cell.angle_alpha   90.00
_cell.angle_beta   90.00
_cell.angle_gamma   90.00
#
_symmetry.space_group_name_H-M   'P 1'
#
loop_
_entity.id
_entity.type
_entity.pdbx_description
1 polymer ?
#
loop_
_entity_poly.entity_id
_entity_poly.type
_entity_poly.pdbx_seq_one_letter_code
_entity_poly.pdbx_strand_id
1 'polypeptide(L)'
;LWGLLALLALPALWPLLSEGFPKTHDGSVHLIRLSLLDEQVRSGNFFPRWLPSLMTGYGYPTFNFYAPLIYGVAELLHLAGVALPSALALLMGGLVLVAGAGMFLLASDLYADHGPAGRWAGLAAAGVYLYTPYFLVNLYVRGALAELLAQALLPWLFWAVTRVWTRPRPQLYWVGSAALLGGIAIGHNITLLLLPLLLGPYGVTLLAVLPGDRREFFRRAGGLAVGALVAAGITAFFWLPLLLERSLLSSLAFNAPNLAEHVWSWGTVVEPTLPYAYPFSSVPFRLGLVQAVLALAGLLWTRRRSPLWWFWVVLGAVAALGITPASLLLWENVDLLRVVQFPWRLLTVVSLSTAILAGGLVLLGRQRSVQVLLASAIALAALLAGRPYVATFDTAMYADIAVDPAVIARYEAIYRAWGAGWHREFLPRWAEQFDRVPVEDEPAGQVVDQLSLQAVTHNGMQLTVETERPATLRLNQFFFPGWQATLDAQAPLTVYPSTHQGLVTVDLPAGRHTVVVARTDSAVQAGAEWLTVATLWGLGIVWLLQRRRWPAAAMAVAGVAAALLLHAPFQEPPQPLTSSQTEVVPGLTLLGYRSDMAENGRSLLLTPYWYNRRTYKWLATTWRLSDASGTVVSQLDSEPYHGTLPAVRWLPGMVVRDGYRLPLSNGQPAGTYQLEMQVATEAGRTDWLALGPVELPAAPAFQPLGLLLTDPQSREQVELAGYTVAVDGVEPDPNSRQPLIARPGDLLTVRLYWRAHSELSEDYHSFLHLVSHTRQTLVALDKIPGQELARPRFWDQTYTEPDTYVLRIPAEVRSGLYYPRVGFYDYGDLDRFLWMAGEQEEDALDLPPIKIVANPPQPAPQQRVQATYGTFAEVVGYSVTSAPVLQPGDSVTVTLFYRGLKPAEQPYTQFFQLYSPTLGMAAQVDQPPLQGGNPTHTWQRDELIVDQVTLTVAATALPGEYTLNTGLYDPASGERVSLLAASGAELRDRQLPLTTLTVSDP
;
A
#
# COMPACT_ATOMS: atom_id res chain seq x y z
N LEU A 1 -3.61 7.16 -32.56
CA LEU A 1 -4.67 6.89 -31.58
C LEU A 1 -4.13 6.15 -30.35
N TRP A 2 -3.19 5.17 -30.52
CA TRP A 2 -2.56 4.49 -29.36
C TRP A 2 -1.82 5.48 -28.45
N GLY A 3 -1.08 6.44 -29.02
CA GLY A 3 -0.45 7.50 -28.23
C GLY A 3 -1.46 8.40 -27.50
N LEU A 4 -2.61 8.70 -28.13
CA LEU A 4 -3.70 9.43 -27.49
C LEU A 4 -4.35 8.61 -26.36
N LEU A 5 -4.48 7.29 -26.52
CA LEU A 5 -4.97 6.40 -25.48
C LEU A 5 -4.00 6.37 -24.29
N ALA A 6 -2.70 6.30 -24.54
CA ALA A 6 -1.68 6.36 -23.49
C ALA A 6 -1.73 7.71 -22.73
N LEU A 7 -1.85 8.83 -23.46
CA LEU A 7 -2.04 10.16 -22.86
C LEU A 7 -3.34 10.24 -22.05
N LEU A 8 -4.41 9.63 -22.53
CA LEU A 8 -5.69 9.58 -21.83
C LEU A 8 -5.59 8.74 -20.54
N ALA A 9 -4.79 7.68 -20.51
CA ALA A 9 -4.57 6.87 -19.33
C ALA A 9 -3.64 7.54 -18.30
N LEU A 10 -2.78 8.48 -18.72
CA LEU A 10 -1.76 9.08 -17.88
C LEU A 10 -2.28 9.70 -16.57
N PRO A 11 -3.39 10.47 -16.53
CA PRO A 11 -3.91 11.00 -15.28
C PRO A 11 -4.29 9.91 -14.27
N ALA A 12 -4.82 8.76 -14.76
CA ALA A 12 -5.13 7.61 -13.90
C ALA A 12 -3.89 6.77 -13.52
N LEU A 13 -2.76 6.95 -14.20
CA LEU A 13 -1.50 6.26 -13.89
C LEU A 13 -0.59 7.10 -13.02
N TRP A 14 -0.70 8.42 -13.13
CA TRP A 14 0.25 9.35 -12.52
C TRP A 14 0.44 9.13 -11.02
N PRO A 15 -0.61 9.02 -10.19
CA PRO A 15 -0.42 8.78 -8.77
C PRO A 15 0.33 7.47 -8.48
N LEU A 16 0.03 6.38 -9.20
CA LEU A 16 0.73 5.09 -9.02
C LEU A 16 2.22 5.19 -9.36
N LEU A 17 2.58 6.01 -10.35
CA LEU A 17 3.97 6.20 -10.80
C LEU A 17 4.74 7.19 -9.93
N SER A 18 4.08 8.23 -9.40
CA SER A 18 4.72 9.31 -8.65
C SER A 18 4.69 9.11 -7.14
N GLU A 19 3.71 8.37 -6.63
CA GLU A 19 3.44 8.21 -5.20
C GLU A 19 3.53 6.75 -4.75
N GLY A 20 3.35 5.78 -5.67
CA GLY A 20 3.48 4.36 -5.41
C GLY A 20 2.17 3.66 -5.09
N PHE A 21 2.21 2.59 -4.28
CA PHE A 21 1.06 1.77 -3.93
C PHE A 21 0.14 2.51 -2.96
N PRO A 22 -1.13 2.78 -3.34
CA PRO A 22 -2.04 3.57 -2.52
C PRO A 22 -2.56 2.77 -1.32
N LYS A 23 -2.84 3.47 -0.22
CA LYS A 23 -3.65 2.95 0.86
C LYS A 23 -5.06 2.67 0.34
N THR A 24 -5.49 1.41 0.42
CA THR A 24 -6.81 0.96 -0.02
C THR A 24 -7.40 0.01 1.02
N HIS A 25 -8.72 -0.29 0.92
CA HIS A 25 -9.36 -1.22 1.86
C HIS A 25 -8.67 -2.60 1.90
N ASP A 26 -8.26 -3.12 0.73
CA ASP A 26 -7.66 -4.46 0.61
C ASP A 26 -6.12 -4.40 0.51
N GLY A 27 -5.51 -3.21 0.55
CA GLY A 27 -4.08 -3.03 0.27
C GLY A 27 -3.16 -3.81 1.21
N SER A 28 -3.40 -3.72 2.51
CA SER A 28 -2.63 -4.45 3.53
C SER A 28 -2.79 -5.96 3.38
N VAL A 29 -4.01 -6.44 3.06
CA VAL A 29 -4.29 -7.85 2.79
C VAL A 29 -3.51 -8.35 1.57
N HIS A 30 -3.45 -7.54 0.50
CA HIS A 30 -2.68 -7.90 -0.68
C HIS A 30 -1.18 -7.96 -0.40
N LEU A 31 -0.67 -7.01 0.37
CA LEU A 31 0.74 -7.00 0.75
C LEU A 31 1.11 -8.21 1.61
N ILE A 32 0.30 -8.53 2.63
CA ILE A 32 0.49 -9.73 3.47
C ILE A 32 0.49 -11.00 2.62
N ARG A 33 -0.50 -11.18 1.75
CA ARG A 33 -0.59 -12.37 0.88
C ARG A 33 0.58 -12.48 -0.08
N LEU A 34 1.04 -11.36 -0.63
CA LEU A 34 2.19 -11.34 -1.55
C LEU A 34 3.50 -11.65 -0.80
N SER A 35 3.70 -11.08 0.39
CA SER A 35 4.87 -11.39 1.23
C SER A 35 4.93 -12.86 1.62
N LEU A 36 3.79 -13.46 2.02
CA LEU A 36 3.72 -14.89 2.33
C LEU A 36 3.89 -15.76 1.09
N LEU A 37 3.49 -15.30 -0.09
CA LEU A 37 3.79 -15.98 -1.35
C LEU A 37 5.29 -15.96 -1.64
N ASP A 38 5.95 -14.81 -1.50
CA ASP A 38 7.40 -14.67 -1.69
C ASP A 38 8.19 -15.60 -0.75
N GLU A 39 7.82 -15.64 0.54
CA GLU A 39 8.42 -16.58 1.52
C GLU A 39 8.35 -18.04 1.02
N GLN A 40 7.19 -18.46 0.52
CA GLN A 40 6.99 -19.81 0.04
C GLN A 40 7.73 -20.07 -1.30
N VAL A 41 7.68 -19.11 -2.23
CA VAL A 41 8.38 -19.22 -3.54
C VAL A 41 9.88 -19.31 -3.33
N ARG A 42 10.47 -18.53 -2.42
CA ARG A 42 11.90 -18.61 -2.09
C ARG A 42 12.28 -19.94 -1.43
N SER A 43 11.35 -20.58 -0.74
CA SER A 43 11.56 -21.93 -0.19
C SER A 43 11.38 -23.06 -1.23
N GLY A 44 11.02 -22.71 -2.48
CA GLY A 44 10.81 -23.64 -3.58
C GLY A 44 9.36 -24.10 -3.78
N ASN A 45 8.41 -23.59 -3.01
CA ASN A 45 6.99 -23.85 -3.19
C ASN A 45 6.35 -22.77 -4.06
N PHE A 46 6.30 -22.98 -5.38
CA PHE A 46 5.86 -21.97 -6.35
C PHE A 46 4.34 -21.76 -6.41
N PHE A 47 3.56 -22.70 -5.89
CA PHE A 47 2.11 -22.56 -5.80
C PHE A 47 1.61 -23.01 -4.41
N PRO A 48 1.86 -22.20 -3.38
CA PRO A 48 1.50 -22.54 -2.00
C PRO A 48 0.00 -22.44 -1.80
N ARG A 49 -0.68 -23.55 -1.65
CA ARG A 49 -2.11 -23.59 -1.35
C ARG A 49 -2.43 -23.27 0.10
N TRP A 50 -1.47 -23.49 0.97
CA TRP A 50 -1.52 -23.33 2.42
C TRP A 50 -0.50 -22.29 2.88
N LEU A 51 -0.94 -21.34 3.69
CA LEU A 51 -0.08 -20.33 4.30
C LEU A 51 -0.03 -20.55 5.81
N PRO A 52 1.05 -21.14 6.33
CA PRO A 52 1.12 -21.62 7.73
C PRO A 52 1.18 -20.51 8.76
N SER A 53 1.56 -19.29 8.40
CA SER A 53 1.68 -18.13 9.31
C SER A 53 0.36 -17.40 9.52
N LEU A 54 -0.66 -17.64 8.70
CA LEU A 54 -1.99 -17.03 8.85
C LEU A 54 -2.78 -17.64 10.02
N MET A 55 -3.83 -16.96 10.44
CA MET A 55 -4.66 -17.34 11.58
C MET A 55 -3.83 -17.48 12.87
N THR A 56 -2.95 -16.51 13.11
CA THR A 56 -2.01 -16.52 14.25
C THR A 56 -1.17 -17.80 14.35
N GLY A 57 -0.73 -18.30 13.19
CA GLY A 57 0.08 -19.50 13.08
C GLY A 57 -0.68 -20.82 12.98
N TYR A 58 -2.02 -20.81 12.97
CA TYR A 58 -2.81 -22.04 12.74
C TYR A 58 -2.87 -22.48 11.28
N GLY A 59 -2.44 -21.61 10.35
CA GLY A 59 -2.43 -21.89 8.91
C GLY A 59 -3.78 -21.72 8.21
N TYR A 60 -3.72 -21.41 6.90
CA TYR A 60 -4.93 -21.06 6.13
C TYR A 60 -4.82 -21.42 4.65
N PRO A 61 -5.88 -21.99 4.01
CA PRO A 61 -5.83 -22.45 2.63
C PRO A 61 -6.08 -21.33 1.60
N THR A 62 -5.39 -20.20 1.71
CA THR A 62 -5.68 -18.97 0.94
C THR A 62 -5.66 -19.23 -0.57
N PHE A 63 -4.55 -19.71 -1.14
CA PHE A 63 -4.44 -19.85 -2.59
C PHE A 63 -5.07 -21.13 -3.15
N ASN A 64 -5.66 -21.96 -2.29
CA ASN A 64 -6.57 -23.01 -2.74
C ASN A 64 -7.93 -22.44 -3.19
N PHE A 65 -8.32 -21.28 -2.66
CA PHE A 65 -9.64 -20.67 -2.88
C PHE A 65 -9.60 -19.25 -3.42
N TYR A 66 -8.50 -18.52 -3.25
CA TYR A 66 -8.34 -17.16 -3.76
C TYR A 66 -7.53 -17.14 -5.05
N ALA A 67 -8.01 -16.36 -6.04
CA ALA A 67 -7.44 -16.27 -7.38
C ALA A 67 -5.96 -15.85 -7.39
N PRO A 68 -5.04 -16.68 -7.91
CA PRO A 68 -3.60 -16.49 -7.73
C PRO A 68 -2.93 -15.58 -8.77
N LEU A 69 -3.58 -15.27 -9.92
CA LEU A 69 -2.91 -14.64 -11.06
C LEU A 69 -2.27 -13.29 -10.72
N ILE A 70 -2.97 -12.44 -9.98
CA ILE A 70 -2.45 -11.11 -9.62
C ILE A 70 -1.20 -11.20 -8.77
N TYR A 71 -1.17 -12.13 -7.82
CA TYR A 71 -0.01 -12.35 -6.96
C TYR A 71 1.16 -12.96 -7.72
N GLY A 72 0.89 -13.95 -8.60
CA GLY A 72 1.95 -14.53 -9.43
C GLY A 72 2.61 -13.50 -10.35
N VAL A 73 1.84 -12.55 -10.93
CA VAL A 73 2.42 -11.45 -11.73
C VAL A 73 3.22 -10.48 -10.87
N ALA A 74 2.69 -10.09 -9.70
CA ALA A 74 3.40 -9.20 -8.77
C ALA A 74 4.68 -9.85 -8.24
N GLU A 75 4.63 -11.15 -7.93
CA GLU A 75 5.78 -11.95 -7.50
C GLU A 75 6.89 -12.01 -8.56
N LEU A 76 6.54 -12.21 -9.83
CA LEU A 76 7.52 -12.16 -10.92
C LEU A 76 8.22 -10.79 -11.02
N LEU A 77 7.52 -9.70 -10.76
CA LEU A 77 8.12 -8.37 -10.69
C LEU A 77 9.04 -8.26 -9.48
N HIS A 78 8.63 -8.82 -8.33
CA HIS A 78 9.44 -8.82 -7.11
C HIS A 78 10.72 -9.63 -7.28
N LEU A 79 10.64 -10.81 -7.85
CA LEU A 79 11.82 -11.63 -8.17
C LEU A 79 12.77 -10.96 -9.18
N ALA A 80 12.26 -10.03 -10.00
CA ALA A 80 13.07 -9.18 -10.86
C ALA A 80 13.71 -7.97 -10.13
N GLY A 81 13.54 -7.85 -8.80
CA GLY A 81 14.14 -6.81 -7.97
C GLY A 81 13.25 -5.61 -7.66
N VAL A 82 11.95 -5.67 -7.99
CA VAL A 82 10.99 -4.60 -7.63
C VAL A 82 10.48 -4.84 -6.20
N ALA A 83 10.45 -3.80 -5.37
CA ALA A 83 9.89 -3.90 -4.02
C ALA A 83 8.40 -4.32 -4.06
N LEU A 84 7.92 -5.10 -3.08
CA LEU A 84 6.57 -5.65 -3.04
C LEU A 84 5.47 -4.60 -3.25
N PRO A 85 5.45 -3.44 -2.56
CA PRO A 85 4.44 -2.42 -2.81
C PRO A 85 4.51 -1.85 -4.23
N SER A 86 5.72 -1.64 -4.74
CA SER A 86 5.94 -1.13 -6.10
C SER A 86 5.49 -2.14 -7.16
N ALA A 87 5.67 -3.44 -6.93
CA ALA A 87 5.18 -4.49 -7.80
C ALA A 87 3.65 -4.47 -7.92
N LEU A 88 2.94 -4.26 -6.81
CA LEU A 88 1.49 -4.08 -6.81
C LEU A 88 1.07 -2.80 -7.54
N ALA A 89 1.76 -1.67 -7.34
CA ALA A 89 1.47 -0.42 -8.03
C ALA A 89 1.68 -0.55 -9.56
N LEU A 90 2.76 -1.18 -9.99
CA LEU A 90 3.04 -1.45 -11.41
C LEU A 90 2.00 -2.38 -12.03
N LEU A 91 1.57 -3.41 -11.30
CA LEU A 91 0.48 -4.28 -11.73
C LEU A 91 -0.81 -3.49 -11.94
N MET A 92 -1.20 -2.64 -10.98
CA MET A 92 -2.38 -1.78 -11.08
C MET A 92 -2.30 -0.87 -12.30
N GLY A 93 -1.16 -0.21 -12.51
CA GLY A 93 -0.92 0.62 -13.69
C GLY A 93 -1.01 -0.16 -15.01
N GLY A 94 -0.46 -1.36 -15.05
CA GLY A 94 -0.59 -2.27 -16.20
C GLY A 94 -2.05 -2.63 -16.50
N LEU A 95 -2.86 -2.88 -15.49
CA LEU A 95 -4.29 -3.19 -15.65
C LEU A 95 -5.08 -1.99 -16.21
N VAL A 96 -4.74 -0.75 -15.85
CA VAL A 96 -5.34 0.46 -16.45
C VAL A 96 -5.08 0.50 -17.96
N LEU A 97 -3.83 0.25 -18.39
CA LEU A 97 -3.48 0.23 -19.82
C LEU A 97 -4.21 -0.91 -20.57
N VAL A 98 -4.26 -2.10 -19.97
CA VAL A 98 -4.97 -3.26 -20.55
C VAL A 98 -6.46 -2.95 -20.67
N ALA A 99 -7.10 -2.38 -19.64
CA ALA A 99 -8.52 -2.01 -19.66
C ALA A 99 -8.84 -1.01 -20.77
N GLY A 100 -8.07 0.07 -20.85
CA GLY A 100 -8.25 1.11 -21.88
C GLY A 100 -8.07 0.57 -23.29
N ALA A 101 -7.04 -0.25 -23.52
CA ALA A 101 -6.76 -0.87 -24.81
C ALA A 101 -7.87 -1.84 -25.24
N GLY A 102 -8.36 -2.67 -24.34
CA GLY A 102 -9.46 -3.60 -24.60
C GLY A 102 -10.75 -2.87 -24.96
N MET A 103 -11.08 -1.83 -24.19
CA MET A 103 -12.28 -1.03 -24.43
C MET A 103 -12.21 -0.25 -25.75
N PHE A 104 -11.03 0.33 -26.06
CA PHE A 104 -10.77 0.98 -27.34
C PHE A 104 -11.01 0.04 -28.53
N LEU A 105 -10.49 -1.19 -28.45
CA LEU A 105 -10.65 -2.18 -29.52
C LEU A 105 -12.09 -2.66 -29.65
N LEU A 106 -12.75 -2.99 -28.55
CA LEU A 106 -14.14 -3.48 -28.53
C LEU A 106 -15.08 -2.45 -29.15
N ALA A 107 -15.04 -1.22 -28.65
CA ALA A 107 -15.92 -0.15 -29.14
C ALA A 107 -15.58 0.28 -30.59
N SER A 108 -14.29 0.33 -30.98
CA SER A 108 -13.90 0.62 -32.36
C SER A 108 -14.43 -0.41 -33.34
N ASP A 109 -14.49 -1.67 -32.98
CA ASP A 109 -15.03 -2.73 -33.81
C ASP A 109 -16.56 -2.69 -33.89
N LEU A 110 -17.22 -2.41 -32.77
CA LEU A 110 -18.68 -2.25 -32.73
C LEU A 110 -19.16 -1.12 -33.68
N TYR A 111 -18.36 -0.08 -33.82
CA TYR A 111 -18.62 1.09 -34.68
C TYR A 111 -17.82 1.06 -35.98
N ALA A 112 -17.29 -0.08 -36.42
CA ALA A 112 -16.44 -0.20 -37.63
C ALA A 112 -17.15 0.22 -38.93
N ASP A 113 -18.47 0.03 -39.04
CA ASP A 113 -19.27 0.42 -40.20
C ASP A 113 -19.29 1.93 -40.44
N HIS A 114 -18.85 2.73 -39.48
CA HIS A 114 -18.72 4.18 -39.58
C HIS A 114 -17.31 4.63 -40.00
N GLY A 115 -16.46 3.69 -40.42
CA GLY A 115 -15.12 3.99 -40.91
C GLY A 115 -14.22 4.62 -39.83
N PRO A 116 -13.49 5.72 -40.15
CA PRO A 116 -12.58 6.34 -39.17
C PRO A 116 -13.27 6.88 -37.92
N ALA A 117 -14.56 7.24 -37.99
CA ALA A 117 -15.34 7.72 -36.84
C ALA A 117 -15.45 6.63 -35.73
N GLY A 118 -15.53 5.36 -36.10
CA GLY A 118 -15.58 4.26 -35.17
C GLY A 118 -14.34 4.19 -34.24
N ARG A 119 -13.15 4.57 -34.74
CA ARG A 119 -11.93 4.62 -33.91
C ARG A 119 -11.95 5.78 -32.91
N TRP A 120 -12.56 6.91 -33.25
CA TRP A 120 -12.78 8.03 -32.33
C TRP A 120 -13.83 7.70 -31.28
N ALA A 121 -14.89 6.98 -31.70
CA ALA A 121 -15.88 6.42 -30.78
C ALA A 121 -15.23 5.43 -29.78
N GLY A 122 -14.33 4.59 -30.26
CA GLY A 122 -13.53 3.70 -29.41
C GLY A 122 -12.66 4.43 -28.40
N LEU A 123 -12.01 5.53 -28.81
CA LEU A 123 -11.20 6.35 -27.91
C LEU A 123 -12.05 7.03 -26.82
N ALA A 124 -13.21 7.58 -27.19
CA ALA A 124 -14.17 8.16 -26.26
C ALA A 124 -14.67 7.10 -25.26
N ALA A 125 -15.03 5.91 -25.75
CA ALA A 125 -15.48 4.81 -24.91
C ALA A 125 -14.39 4.37 -23.92
N ALA A 126 -13.12 4.27 -24.36
CA ALA A 126 -12.00 3.97 -23.48
C ALA A 126 -11.84 5.02 -22.37
N GLY A 127 -11.98 6.32 -22.70
CA GLY A 127 -11.96 7.40 -21.73
C GLY A 127 -13.08 7.28 -20.70
N VAL A 128 -14.31 7.07 -21.14
CA VAL A 128 -15.44 6.88 -20.23
C VAL A 128 -15.23 5.67 -19.33
N TYR A 129 -14.72 4.56 -19.86
CA TYR A 129 -14.47 3.33 -19.10
C TYR A 129 -13.42 3.52 -18.00
N LEU A 130 -12.26 4.08 -18.36
CA LEU A 130 -11.16 4.31 -17.41
C LEU A 130 -11.52 5.29 -16.30
N TYR A 131 -12.38 6.26 -16.59
CA TYR A 131 -12.79 7.28 -15.62
C TYR A 131 -14.22 7.06 -15.08
N THR A 132 -14.76 5.85 -15.22
CA THR A 132 -15.96 5.47 -14.47
C THR A 132 -15.62 5.41 -12.98
N PRO A 133 -16.38 6.05 -12.08
CA PRO A 133 -16.14 6.01 -10.64
C PRO A 133 -15.89 4.60 -10.12
N TYR A 134 -16.68 3.63 -10.54
CA TYR A 134 -16.51 2.23 -10.08
C TYR A 134 -15.17 1.60 -10.49
N PHE A 135 -14.63 1.91 -11.66
CA PHE A 135 -13.29 1.46 -12.06
C PHE A 135 -12.22 2.09 -11.17
N LEU A 136 -12.30 3.40 -10.95
CA LEU A 136 -11.34 4.14 -10.13
C LEU A 136 -11.44 3.77 -8.65
N VAL A 137 -12.65 3.48 -8.15
CA VAL A 137 -12.86 2.97 -6.80
C VAL A 137 -12.18 1.61 -6.60
N ASN A 138 -12.29 0.69 -7.56
CA ASN A 138 -11.57 -0.58 -7.49
C ASN A 138 -10.05 -0.40 -7.55
N LEU A 139 -9.58 0.64 -8.24
CA LEU A 139 -8.17 0.97 -8.35
C LEU A 139 -7.64 1.66 -7.08
N TYR A 140 -8.25 2.74 -6.60
CA TYR A 140 -7.69 3.66 -5.61
C TYR A 140 -8.33 3.60 -4.23
N VAL A 141 -9.54 3.03 -4.09
CA VAL A 141 -10.26 3.01 -2.83
C VAL A 141 -10.34 1.61 -2.25
N ARG A 142 -10.88 0.66 -3.01
CA ARG A 142 -10.98 -0.73 -2.57
C ARG A 142 -9.65 -1.48 -2.66
N GLY A 143 -8.89 -1.23 -3.73
CA GLY A 143 -7.75 -2.07 -4.07
C GLY A 143 -8.14 -3.48 -4.48
N ALA A 144 -9.34 -3.67 -5.06
CA ALA A 144 -9.86 -4.99 -5.40
C ALA A 144 -9.19 -5.55 -6.67
N LEU A 145 -7.92 -5.95 -6.55
CA LEU A 145 -7.04 -6.27 -7.68
C LEU A 145 -7.58 -7.39 -8.56
N ALA A 146 -8.20 -8.42 -7.98
CA ALA A 146 -8.80 -9.53 -8.73
C ALA A 146 -9.98 -9.05 -9.60
N GLU A 147 -10.85 -8.17 -9.06
CA GLU A 147 -11.96 -7.57 -9.80
C GLU A 147 -11.47 -6.58 -10.85
N LEU A 148 -10.45 -5.77 -10.54
CA LEU A 148 -9.80 -4.87 -11.48
C LEU A 148 -9.19 -5.61 -12.68
N LEU A 149 -8.55 -6.76 -12.43
CA LEU A 149 -8.06 -7.65 -13.49
C LEU A 149 -9.21 -8.12 -14.40
N ALA A 150 -10.33 -8.55 -13.81
CA ALA A 150 -11.48 -8.96 -14.60
C ALA A 150 -12.06 -7.79 -15.42
N GLN A 151 -12.15 -6.59 -14.84
CA GLN A 151 -12.54 -5.37 -15.56
C GLN A 151 -11.59 -5.07 -16.72
N ALA A 152 -10.31 -5.31 -16.55
CA ALA A 152 -9.32 -5.10 -17.61
C ALA A 152 -9.45 -6.14 -18.75
N LEU A 153 -9.76 -7.39 -18.43
CA LEU A 153 -9.80 -8.49 -19.42
C LEU A 153 -11.15 -8.64 -20.13
N LEU A 154 -12.27 -8.25 -19.51
CA LEU A 154 -13.60 -8.39 -20.10
C LEU A 154 -13.77 -7.71 -21.46
N PRO A 155 -13.35 -6.45 -21.70
CA PRO A 155 -13.44 -5.84 -23.00
C PRO A 155 -12.67 -6.63 -24.09
N TRP A 156 -11.50 -7.14 -23.75
CA TRP A 156 -10.71 -8.00 -24.65
C TRP A 156 -11.42 -9.29 -24.98
N LEU A 157 -12.06 -9.93 -23.98
CA LEU A 157 -12.79 -11.17 -24.21
C LEU A 157 -13.96 -10.98 -25.16
N PHE A 158 -14.80 -9.95 -24.95
CA PHE A 158 -15.88 -9.62 -25.86
C PHE A 158 -15.37 -9.25 -27.26
N TRP A 159 -14.28 -8.49 -27.33
CA TRP A 159 -13.62 -8.18 -28.60
C TRP A 159 -13.12 -9.43 -29.33
N ALA A 160 -12.39 -10.30 -28.63
CA ALA A 160 -11.87 -11.51 -29.24
C ALA A 160 -12.98 -12.46 -29.71
N VAL A 161 -14.02 -12.63 -28.87
CA VAL A 161 -15.22 -13.41 -29.24
C VAL A 161 -15.88 -12.82 -30.50
N THR A 162 -16.08 -11.50 -30.59
CA THR A 162 -16.62 -10.85 -31.79
C THR A 162 -15.76 -11.13 -33.03
N ARG A 163 -14.44 -11.06 -32.88
CA ARG A 163 -13.49 -11.28 -33.96
C ARG A 163 -13.49 -12.72 -34.48
N VAL A 164 -13.89 -13.70 -33.69
CA VAL A 164 -14.09 -15.08 -34.16
C VAL A 164 -15.05 -15.11 -35.33
N TRP A 165 -16.11 -14.32 -35.35
CA TRP A 165 -17.11 -14.31 -36.44
C TRP A 165 -16.82 -13.28 -37.52
N THR A 166 -16.13 -12.21 -37.23
CA THR A 166 -15.94 -11.10 -38.17
C THR A 166 -14.65 -11.17 -38.98
N ARG A 167 -13.73 -12.11 -38.66
CA ARG A 167 -12.44 -12.18 -39.31
C ARG A 167 -12.24 -13.51 -40.10
N PRO A 168 -11.44 -13.46 -41.19
CA PRO A 168 -11.20 -14.62 -42.02
C PRO A 168 -10.38 -15.75 -41.34
N ARG A 169 -9.54 -15.34 -40.33
CA ARG A 169 -8.68 -16.28 -39.58
C ARG A 169 -9.15 -16.35 -38.12
N PRO A 170 -10.23 -17.11 -37.83
CA PRO A 170 -10.79 -17.19 -36.47
C PRO A 170 -9.85 -17.86 -35.46
N GLN A 171 -8.88 -18.67 -35.90
CA GLN A 171 -8.02 -19.46 -35.02
C GLN A 171 -7.22 -18.62 -34.05
N LEU A 172 -6.71 -17.45 -34.47
CA LEU A 172 -6.01 -16.52 -33.59
C LEU A 172 -6.90 -16.02 -32.44
N TYR A 173 -8.17 -15.78 -32.75
CA TYR A 173 -9.14 -15.28 -31.79
C TYR A 173 -9.70 -16.38 -30.89
N TRP A 174 -9.73 -17.63 -31.34
CA TRP A 174 -10.01 -18.78 -30.46
C TRP A 174 -8.95 -18.91 -29.37
N VAL A 175 -7.65 -18.85 -29.76
CA VAL A 175 -6.54 -18.90 -28.81
C VAL A 175 -6.59 -17.67 -27.86
N GLY A 176 -6.81 -16.48 -28.43
CA GLY A 176 -6.95 -15.26 -27.60
C GLY A 176 -8.12 -15.35 -26.62
N SER A 177 -9.28 -15.82 -27.07
CA SER A 177 -10.45 -16.01 -26.19
C SER A 177 -10.18 -17.06 -25.11
N ALA A 178 -9.50 -18.15 -25.43
CA ALA A 178 -9.12 -19.17 -24.47
C ALA A 178 -8.14 -18.64 -23.42
N ALA A 179 -7.12 -17.88 -23.84
CA ALA A 179 -6.16 -17.25 -22.93
C ALA A 179 -6.83 -16.25 -21.98
N LEU A 180 -7.73 -15.41 -22.51
CA LEU A 180 -8.48 -14.43 -21.72
C LEU A 180 -9.45 -15.11 -20.74
N LEU A 181 -10.13 -16.16 -21.18
CA LEU A 181 -11.00 -16.95 -20.33
C LEU A 181 -10.20 -17.64 -19.21
N GLY A 182 -9.05 -18.23 -19.55
CA GLY A 182 -8.13 -18.80 -18.57
C GLY A 182 -7.61 -17.76 -17.57
N GLY A 183 -7.22 -16.57 -18.07
CA GLY A 183 -6.81 -15.44 -17.21
C GLY A 183 -7.90 -15.00 -16.24
N ILE A 184 -9.16 -14.95 -16.67
CA ILE A 184 -10.29 -14.66 -15.80
C ILE A 184 -10.53 -15.81 -14.81
N ALA A 185 -10.39 -17.06 -15.26
CA ALA A 185 -10.62 -18.24 -14.42
C ALA A 185 -9.68 -18.33 -13.22
N ILE A 186 -8.40 -17.97 -13.39
CA ILE A 186 -7.43 -17.90 -12.30
C ILE A 186 -7.22 -16.50 -11.73
N GLY A 187 -7.99 -15.51 -12.23
CA GLY A 187 -7.88 -14.10 -11.87
C GLY A 187 -9.03 -13.58 -11.00
N HIS A 188 -10.27 -14.01 -11.26
CA HIS A 188 -11.44 -13.57 -10.48
C HIS A 188 -12.61 -14.55 -10.56
N ASN A 189 -12.81 -15.32 -9.51
CA ASN A 189 -13.81 -16.40 -9.45
C ASN A 189 -15.24 -15.94 -9.73
N ILE A 190 -15.63 -14.78 -9.20
CA ILE A 190 -16.99 -14.24 -9.32
C ILE A 190 -17.30 -13.83 -10.76
N THR A 191 -16.34 -13.22 -11.46
CA THR A 191 -16.53 -12.89 -12.87
C THR A 191 -16.62 -14.17 -13.72
N LEU A 192 -15.82 -15.21 -13.42
CA LEU A 192 -15.93 -16.49 -14.08
C LEU A 192 -17.34 -17.09 -13.97
N LEU A 193 -17.95 -16.99 -12.77
CA LEU A 193 -19.32 -17.46 -12.53
C LEU A 193 -20.35 -16.68 -13.35
N LEU A 194 -20.15 -15.38 -13.56
CA LEU A 194 -21.04 -14.52 -14.36
C LEU A 194 -20.86 -14.66 -15.86
N LEU A 195 -19.72 -15.18 -16.34
CA LEU A 195 -19.42 -15.25 -17.78
C LEU A 195 -20.48 -15.99 -18.61
N PRO A 196 -21.06 -17.14 -18.20
CA PRO A 196 -22.13 -17.80 -18.95
C PRO A 196 -23.35 -16.88 -19.16
N LEU A 197 -23.70 -16.09 -18.15
CA LEU A 197 -24.82 -15.12 -18.21
C LEU A 197 -24.50 -13.93 -19.12
N LEU A 198 -23.24 -13.60 -19.33
CA LEU A 198 -22.79 -12.53 -20.20
C LEU A 198 -22.56 -13.02 -21.63
N LEU A 199 -21.81 -14.10 -21.81
CA LEU A 199 -21.40 -14.59 -23.13
C LEU A 199 -22.48 -15.41 -23.83
N GLY A 200 -23.37 -16.08 -23.11
CA GLY A 200 -24.46 -16.86 -23.69
C GLY A 200 -25.41 -15.97 -24.51
N PRO A 201 -26.04 -14.94 -23.92
CA PRO A 201 -26.87 -13.98 -24.67
C PRO A 201 -26.10 -13.25 -25.75
N TYR A 202 -24.80 -12.94 -25.53
CA TYR A 202 -23.95 -12.33 -26.55
C TYR A 202 -23.78 -13.24 -27.77
N GLY A 203 -23.53 -14.53 -27.56
CA GLY A 203 -23.42 -15.54 -28.64
C GLY A 203 -24.73 -15.69 -29.42
N VAL A 204 -25.88 -15.70 -28.73
CA VAL A 204 -27.21 -15.70 -29.38
C VAL A 204 -27.40 -14.44 -30.21
N THR A 205 -27.02 -13.28 -29.72
CA THR A 205 -27.09 -12.03 -30.49
C THR A 205 -26.21 -12.07 -31.74
N LEU A 206 -24.98 -12.59 -31.61
CA LEU A 206 -24.08 -12.77 -32.74
C LEU A 206 -24.67 -13.73 -33.78
N LEU A 207 -25.32 -14.83 -33.37
CA LEU A 207 -26.01 -15.76 -34.29
C LEU A 207 -27.15 -15.09 -35.05
N ALA A 208 -27.88 -14.21 -34.40
CA ALA A 208 -29.04 -13.52 -35.00
C ALA A 208 -28.64 -12.41 -35.99
N VAL A 209 -27.44 -11.85 -35.81
CA VAL A 209 -27.03 -10.59 -36.48
C VAL A 209 -26.09 -10.79 -37.65
N LEU A 210 -25.18 -11.74 -37.49
CA LEU A 210 -24.12 -11.91 -38.51
C LEU A 210 -24.65 -12.72 -39.69
N PRO A 211 -24.55 -12.16 -40.93
CA PRO A 211 -24.87 -12.94 -42.11
C PRO A 211 -23.86 -14.07 -42.28
N GLY A 212 -24.36 -15.25 -42.53
CA GLY A 212 -23.50 -16.39 -42.75
C GLY A 212 -24.25 -17.73 -42.80
N ASP A 213 -23.59 -18.76 -43.30
CA ASP A 213 -24.07 -20.12 -43.24
C ASP A 213 -24.10 -20.59 -41.77
N ARG A 214 -25.20 -21.18 -41.33
CA ARG A 214 -25.35 -21.75 -39.99
C ARG A 214 -24.25 -22.77 -39.69
N ARG A 215 -23.80 -23.51 -40.71
CA ARG A 215 -22.71 -24.46 -40.60
C ARG A 215 -21.39 -23.80 -40.19
N GLU A 216 -21.08 -22.65 -40.82
CA GLU A 216 -19.89 -21.84 -40.46
C GLU A 216 -20.00 -21.28 -39.06
N PHE A 217 -21.19 -20.80 -38.67
CA PHE A 217 -21.42 -20.34 -37.30
C PHE A 217 -21.11 -21.44 -36.26
N PHE A 218 -21.73 -22.62 -36.43
CA PHE A 218 -21.50 -23.70 -35.47
C PHE A 218 -20.04 -24.21 -35.50
N ARG A 219 -19.36 -24.14 -36.63
CA ARG A 219 -17.93 -24.45 -36.70
C ARG A 219 -17.11 -23.47 -35.84
N ARG A 220 -17.40 -22.19 -35.93
CA ARG A 220 -16.72 -21.14 -35.16
C ARG A 220 -17.08 -21.20 -33.68
N ALA A 221 -18.33 -21.43 -33.33
CA ALA A 221 -18.78 -21.70 -31.98
C ALA A 221 -18.12 -22.95 -31.37
N GLY A 222 -17.99 -24.02 -32.17
CA GLY A 222 -17.24 -25.22 -31.79
C GLY A 222 -15.78 -24.91 -31.43
N GLY A 223 -15.12 -24.03 -32.21
CA GLY A 223 -13.76 -23.58 -31.94
C GLY A 223 -13.65 -22.80 -30.61
N LEU A 224 -14.63 -21.97 -30.29
CA LEU A 224 -14.70 -21.29 -28.97
C LEU A 224 -14.94 -22.30 -27.84
N ALA A 225 -15.85 -23.28 -28.05
CA ALA A 225 -16.12 -24.30 -27.05
C ALA A 225 -14.86 -25.14 -26.75
N VAL A 226 -14.13 -25.54 -27.81
CA VAL A 226 -12.83 -26.22 -27.65
C VAL A 226 -11.82 -25.31 -26.94
N GLY A 227 -11.76 -24.02 -27.30
CA GLY A 227 -10.92 -23.04 -26.62
C GLY A 227 -11.27 -22.90 -25.13
N ALA A 228 -12.56 -22.89 -24.78
CA ALA A 228 -13.03 -22.86 -23.40
C ALA A 228 -12.67 -24.14 -22.63
N LEU A 229 -12.80 -25.31 -23.25
CA LEU A 229 -12.38 -26.60 -22.66
C LEU A 229 -10.87 -26.64 -22.41
N VAL A 230 -10.10 -26.16 -23.39
CA VAL A 230 -8.64 -26.01 -23.22
C VAL A 230 -8.28 -25.04 -22.11
N ALA A 231 -8.92 -23.88 -22.04
CA ALA A 231 -8.72 -22.95 -20.97
C ALA A 231 -9.06 -23.57 -19.60
N ALA A 232 -10.19 -24.27 -19.52
CA ALA A 232 -10.59 -24.99 -18.32
C ALA A 232 -9.56 -26.07 -17.94
N GLY A 233 -9.05 -26.84 -18.90
CA GLY A 233 -8.02 -27.83 -18.64
C GLY A 233 -6.71 -27.23 -18.15
N ILE A 234 -6.21 -26.16 -18.79
CA ILE A 234 -4.96 -25.49 -18.41
C ILE A 234 -5.07 -24.86 -17.02
N THR A 235 -6.25 -24.39 -16.62
CA THR A 235 -6.48 -23.73 -15.34
C THR A 235 -7.10 -24.65 -14.29
N ALA A 236 -7.20 -25.95 -14.57
CA ALA A 236 -7.81 -26.95 -13.70
C ALA A 236 -7.13 -27.03 -12.33
N PHE A 237 -5.82 -26.81 -12.26
CA PHE A 237 -5.04 -26.80 -11.03
C PHE A 237 -5.62 -25.88 -9.96
N PHE A 238 -6.35 -24.83 -10.36
CA PHE A 238 -6.95 -23.87 -9.46
C PHE A 238 -8.47 -24.09 -9.29
N TRP A 239 -9.26 -24.00 -10.40
CA TRP A 239 -10.71 -23.97 -10.27
C TRP A 239 -11.30 -25.32 -9.87
N LEU A 240 -10.66 -26.44 -10.16
CA LEU A 240 -11.19 -27.77 -9.84
C LEU A 240 -11.14 -28.04 -8.32
N PRO A 241 -10.00 -27.83 -7.62
CA PRO A 241 -9.98 -27.86 -6.16
C PRO A 241 -10.94 -26.84 -5.53
N LEU A 242 -10.99 -25.60 -6.05
CA LEU A 242 -11.92 -24.57 -5.59
C LEU A 242 -13.37 -25.08 -5.55
N LEU A 243 -13.81 -25.80 -6.57
CA LEU A 243 -15.18 -26.33 -6.63
C LEU A 243 -15.39 -27.59 -5.77
N LEU A 244 -14.46 -28.54 -5.85
CA LEU A 244 -14.64 -29.86 -5.20
C LEU A 244 -14.33 -29.83 -3.71
N GLU A 245 -13.42 -28.94 -3.28
CA GLU A 245 -13.03 -28.81 -1.86
C GLU A 245 -13.81 -27.71 -1.13
N ARG A 246 -14.72 -27.01 -1.82
CA ARG A 246 -15.54 -25.96 -1.19
C ARG A 246 -16.32 -26.46 0.03
N SER A 247 -16.78 -27.69 0.01
CA SER A 247 -17.52 -28.33 1.12
C SER A 247 -16.66 -28.58 2.37
N LEU A 248 -15.36 -28.38 2.27
CA LEU A 248 -14.39 -28.50 3.37
C LEU A 248 -14.23 -27.19 4.16
N LEU A 249 -14.83 -26.11 3.66
CA LEU A 249 -14.84 -24.83 4.34
C LEU A 249 -15.99 -24.77 5.36
N SER A 250 -15.82 -23.93 6.37
CA SER A 250 -16.82 -23.63 7.38
C SER A 250 -18.10 -23.07 6.77
N SER A 251 -19.22 -23.34 7.40
CA SER A 251 -20.51 -22.72 7.05
C SER A 251 -20.48 -21.20 7.14
N LEU A 252 -19.62 -20.64 8.00
CA LEU A 252 -19.39 -19.20 8.15
C LEU A 252 -18.84 -18.54 6.88
N ALA A 253 -18.12 -19.29 6.05
CA ALA A 253 -17.58 -18.81 4.77
C ALA A 253 -18.68 -18.38 3.77
N PHE A 254 -19.90 -18.86 3.96
CA PHE A 254 -21.02 -18.64 3.06
C PHE A 254 -22.12 -17.78 3.67
N ASN A 255 -21.90 -17.22 4.85
CA ASN A 255 -22.79 -16.20 5.39
C ASN A 255 -22.71 -14.96 4.50
N ALA A 256 -23.63 -14.90 3.53
CA ALA A 256 -23.77 -13.74 2.69
C ALA A 256 -24.02 -12.50 3.57
N PRO A 257 -23.38 -11.36 3.27
CA PRO A 257 -23.72 -10.12 3.92
C PRO A 257 -25.22 -9.84 3.76
N ASN A 258 -25.79 -9.02 4.62
CA ASN A 258 -27.18 -8.60 4.48
C ASN A 258 -27.37 -7.92 3.12
N LEU A 259 -27.93 -8.65 2.17
CA LEU A 259 -28.08 -8.19 0.78
C LEU A 259 -28.89 -6.89 0.68
N ALA A 260 -29.80 -6.65 1.60
CA ALA A 260 -30.61 -5.43 1.64
C ALA A 260 -29.76 -4.17 1.88
N GLU A 261 -28.62 -4.29 2.54
CA GLU A 261 -27.68 -3.20 2.77
C GLU A 261 -26.77 -2.91 1.55
N HIS A 262 -26.78 -3.82 0.57
CA HIS A 262 -25.89 -3.78 -0.60
C HIS A 262 -26.61 -3.56 -1.93
N VAL A 263 -27.89 -3.24 -1.90
CA VAL A 263 -28.66 -2.74 -3.06
C VAL A 263 -28.87 -1.24 -2.93
N TRP A 264 -28.73 -0.54 -4.03
CA TRP A 264 -28.68 0.93 -4.03
C TRP A 264 -29.84 1.56 -4.80
N SER A 265 -30.36 2.67 -4.28
CA SER A 265 -31.30 3.47 -5.03
C SER A 265 -30.65 4.09 -6.27
N TRP A 266 -31.43 4.40 -7.31
CA TRP A 266 -30.91 5.10 -8.49
C TRP A 266 -30.29 6.47 -8.14
N GLY A 267 -30.84 7.18 -7.16
CA GLY A 267 -30.27 8.43 -6.67
C GLY A 267 -28.83 8.22 -6.20
N THR A 268 -28.57 7.19 -5.43
CA THR A 268 -27.22 6.85 -4.93
C THR A 268 -26.27 6.46 -6.06
N VAL A 269 -26.74 5.63 -7.02
CA VAL A 269 -25.89 5.13 -8.13
C VAL A 269 -25.44 6.25 -9.06
N VAL A 270 -26.29 7.25 -9.32
CA VAL A 270 -26.03 8.37 -10.24
C VAL A 270 -25.69 9.68 -9.53
N GLU A 271 -25.58 9.68 -8.22
CA GLU A 271 -25.26 10.87 -7.45
C GLU A 271 -24.02 11.57 -8.02
N PRO A 272 -24.04 12.94 -8.13
CA PRO A 272 -22.89 13.68 -8.60
C PRO A 272 -21.65 13.31 -7.78
N THR A 273 -20.53 13.16 -8.46
CA THR A 273 -19.26 12.87 -7.80
C THR A 273 -18.88 14.06 -6.94
N LEU A 274 -19.21 13.99 -5.67
CA LEU A 274 -18.68 14.92 -4.67
C LEU A 274 -17.24 14.52 -4.34
N PRO A 275 -16.41 15.43 -3.82
CA PRO A 275 -15.08 15.07 -3.34
C PRO A 275 -15.18 13.84 -2.43
N TYR A 276 -14.53 12.75 -2.84
CA TYR A 276 -14.49 11.54 -2.03
C TYR A 276 -13.36 11.68 -1.02
N ALA A 277 -13.69 11.79 0.25
CA ALA A 277 -12.73 11.82 1.34
C ALA A 277 -12.64 10.43 1.99
N TYR A 278 -11.62 9.67 1.65
CA TYR A 278 -11.29 8.45 2.36
C TYR A 278 -10.71 8.79 3.75
N PRO A 279 -11.07 8.09 4.83
CA PRO A 279 -12.01 6.97 4.98
C PRO A 279 -13.47 7.37 5.28
N PHE A 280 -13.82 8.63 5.21
CA PHE A 280 -15.05 9.22 5.76
C PHE A 280 -16.27 9.13 4.84
N SER A 281 -16.11 8.72 3.60
CA SER A 281 -17.23 8.58 2.65
C SER A 281 -17.87 7.21 2.71
N SER A 282 -19.15 7.15 3.02
CA SER A 282 -19.89 5.92 3.30
C SER A 282 -20.21 5.03 2.10
N VAL A 283 -20.25 5.54 0.86
CA VAL A 283 -20.64 4.77 -0.33
C VAL A 283 -19.86 5.20 -1.58
N PRO A 284 -18.73 4.50 -1.90
CA PRO A 284 -17.94 4.83 -3.09
C PRO A 284 -18.49 4.20 -4.39
N PHE A 285 -19.47 3.26 -4.31
CA PHE A 285 -19.90 2.41 -5.43
C PHE A 285 -20.92 3.11 -6.33
N ARG A 286 -20.44 3.91 -7.29
CA ARG A 286 -21.28 4.76 -8.15
C ARG A 286 -20.95 4.55 -9.62
N LEU A 287 -21.95 4.79 -10.47
CA LEU A 287 -21.77 4.97 -11.91
C LEU A 287 -21.30 6.41 -12.22
N GLY A 288 -21.84 7.38 -11.50
CA GLY A 288 -21.63 8.79 -11.68
C GLY A 288 -22.65 9.45 -12.65
N LEU A 289 -23.02 10.68 -12.33
CA LEU A 289 -24.03 11.43 -13.11
C LEU A 289 -23.57 11.68 -14.55
N VAL A 290 -22.32 12.11 -14.75
CA VAL A 290 -21.80 12.42 -16.08
C VAL A 290 -21.81 11.18 -16.97
N GLN A 291 -21.37 10.03 -16.45
CA GLN A 291 -21.39 8.76 -17.17
C GLN A 291 -22.82 8.32 -17.52
N ALA A 292 -23.76 8.47 -16.58
CA ALA A 292 -25.17 8.17 -16.81
C ALA A 292 -25.78 9.08 -17.90
N VAL A 293 -25.50 10.39 -17.85
CA VAL A 293 -25.96 11.36 -18.86
C VAL A 293 -25.38 11.06 -20.25
N LEU A 294 -24.08 10.76 -20.32
CA LEU A 294 -23.44 10.38 -21.58
C LEU A 294 -24.00 9.07 -22.14
N ALA A 295 -24.30 8.09 -21.31
CA ALA A 295 -24.96 6.85 -21.75
C ALA A 295 -26.38 7.09 -22.25
N LEU A 296 -27.17 7.89 -21.52
CA LEU A 296 -28.53 8.27 -21.93
C LEU A 296 -28.52 9.07 -23.24
N ALA A 297 -27.63 10.05 -23.36
CA ALA A 297 -27.44 10.79 -24.61
C ALA A 297 -27.04 9.85 -25.74
N GLY A 298 -26.13 8.91 -25.51
CA GLY A 298 -25.77 7.87 -26.47
C GLY A 298 -26.94 6.99 -26.85
N LEU A 299 -27.77 6.60 -25.90
CA LEU A 299 -29.02 5.86 -26.16
C LEU A 299 -29.99 6.64 -27.04
N LEU A 300 -30.18 7.93 -26.78
CA LEU A 300 -31.17 8.76 -27.51
C LEU A 300 -30.69 9.17 -28.90
N TRP A 301 -29.43 9.53 -29.05
CA TRP A 301 -28.94 10.21 -30.26
C TRP A 301 -28.03 9.38 -31.16
N THR A 302 -27.55 8.18 -30.75
CA THR A 302 -26.74 7.30 -31.63
C THR A 302 -27.59 6.88 -32.86
N ARG A 303 -27.07 7.19 -34.06
CA ARG A 303 -27.68 6.81 -35.34
C ARG A 303 -27.16 5.44 -35.80
N ARG A 304 -27.94 4.72 -36.62
CA ARG A 304 -27.58 3.39 -37.15
C ARG A 304 -27.19 2.39 -36.02
N ARG A 305 -28.17 2.06 -35.22
CA ARG A 305 -28.06 1.11 -34.12
C ARG A 305 -28.02 -0.32 -34.66
N SER A 306 -26.91 -1.00 -34.48
CA SER A 306 -26.80 -2.43 -34.77
C SER A 306 -27.47 -3.26 -33.65
N PRO A 307 -27.92 -4.48 -33.93
CA PRO A 307 -28.41 -5.35 -32.87
C PRO A 307 -27.38 -5.67 -31.78
N LEU A 308 -26.10 -5.71 -32.11
CA LEU A 308 -25.03 -5.78 -31.11
C LEU A 308 -25.01 -4.55 -30.20
N TRP A 309 -25.32 -3.39 -30.74
CA TRP A 309 -25.47 -2.19 -29.92
C TRP A 309 -26.66 -2.31 -28.95
N TRP A 310 -27.80 -2.86 -29.42
CA TRP A 310 -28.95 -3.13 -28.56
C TRP A 310 -28.68 -4.18 -27.50
N PHE A 311 -27.80 -5.17 -27.76
CA PHE A 311 -27.34 -6.08 -26.73
C PHE A 311 -26.74 -5.34 -25.54
N TRP A 312 -25.85 -4.36 -25.80
CA TRP A 312 -25.23 -3.58 -24.72
C TRP A 312 -26.24 -2.71 -23.97
N VAL A 313 -27.27 -2.18 -24.65
CA VAL A 313 -28.37 -1.47 -23.98
C VAL A 313 -29.12 -2.39 -23.02
N VAL A 314 -29.53 -3.56 -23.49
CA VAL A 314 -30.30 -4.52 -22.67
C VAL A 314 -29.45 -5.05 -21.52
N LEU A 315 -28.21 -5.43 -21.80
CA LEU A 315 -27.30 -5.94 -20.79
C LEU A 315 -27.04 -4.89 -19.71
N GLY A 316 -26.75 -3.65 -20.10
CA GLY A 316 -26.56 -2.54 -19.17
C GLY A 316 -27.80 -2.26 -18.32
N ALA A 317 -28.99 -2.28 -18.93
CA ALA A 317 -30.25 -2.07 -18.24
C ALA A 317 -30.54 -3.19 -17.23
N VAL A 318 -30.36 -4.46 -17.62
CA VAL A 318 -30.57 -5.62 -16.72
C VAL A 318 -29.58 -5.57 -15.57
N ALA A 319 -28.29 -5.32 -15.85
CA ALA A 319 -27.30 -5.18 -14.81
C ALA A 319 -27.60 -4.02 -13.86
N ALA A 320 -28.03 -2.89 -14.40
CA ALA A 320 -28.41 -1.72 -13.64
C ALA A 320 -29.64 -1.97 -12.74
N LEU A 321 -30.65 -2.69 -13.23
CA LEU A 321 -31.79 -3.13 -12.41
C LEU A 321 -31.34 -4.10 -11.31
N GLY A 322 -30.37 -4.97 -11.62
CA GLY A 322 -29.81 -5.94 -10.67
C GLY A 322 -29.11 -5.32 -9.46
N ILE A 323 -28.79 -4.02 -9.49
CA ILE A 323 -28.17 -3.29 -8.37
C ILE A 323 -29.24 -2.70 -7.43
N THR A 324 -30.47 -2.58 -7.88
CA THR A 324 -31.52 -1.85 -7.17
C THR A 324 -32.32 -2.76 -6.22
N PRO A 325 -33.05 -2.18 -5.26
CA PRO A 325 -33.93 -2.95 -4.37
C PRO A 325 -34.98 -3.80 -5.11
N ALA A 326 -35.34 -3.44 -6.35
CA ALA A 326 -36.26 -4.23 -7.17
C ALA A 326 -35.77 -5.65 -7.50
N SER A 327 -34.46 -5.87 -7.43
CA SER A 327 -33.84 -7.19 -7.67
C SER A 327 -33.63 -8.02 -6.41
N LEU A 328 -33.95 -7.52 -5.22
CA LEU A 328 -33.65 -8.18 -3.95
C LEU A 328 -34.22 -9.60 -3.87
N LEU A 329 -35.48 -9.79 -4.28
CA LEU A 329 -36.11 -11.13 -4.32
C LEU A 329 -35.31 -12.12 -5.20
N LEU A 330 -34.70 -11.66 -6.29
CA LEU A 330 -33.87 -12.50 -7.14
C LEU A 330 -32.57 -12.91 -6.41
N TRP A 331 -31.92 -11.98 -5.73
CA TRP A 331 -30.69 -12.22 -4.97
C TRP A 331 -30.93 -13.15 -3.78
N GLU A 332 -32.08 -13.04 -3.12
CA GLU A 332 -32.41 -13.85 -1.94
C GLU A 332 -32.86 -15.27 -2.29
N ASN A 333 -33.40 -15.51 -3.50
CA ASN A 333 -33.96 -16.80 -3.87
C ASN A 333 -33.12 -17.62 -4.86
N VAL A 334 -32.05 -17.03 -5.42
CA VAL A 334 -31.16 -17.73 -6.35
C VAL A 334 -29.79 -17.92 -5.73
N ASP A 335 -29.53 -19.10 -5.17
CA ASP A 335 -28.28 -19.42 -4.45
C ASP A 335 -27.02 -19.12 -5.24
N LEU A 336 -27.07 -19.31 -6.59
CA LEU A 336 -25.95 -18.99 -7.47
C LEU A 336 -25.59 -17.50 -7.42
N LEU A 337 -26.57 -16.61 -7.32
CA LEU A 337 -26.36 -15.17 -7.23
C LEU A 337 -25.80 -14.75 -5.87
N ARG A 338 -26.17 -15.45 -4.79
CA ARG A 338 -25.61 -15.19 -3.45
C ARG A 338 -24.09 -15.32 -3.42
N VAL A 339 -23.51 -16.18 -4.26
CA VAL A 339 -22.05 -16.32 -4.38
C VAL A 339 -21.37 -15.04 -4.89
N VAL A 340 -22.11 -14.17 -5.60
CA VAL A 340 -21.61 -12.86 -6.03
C VAL A 340 -21.37 -11.92 -4.85
N GLN A 341 -22.01 -12.19 -3.68
CA GLN A 341 -21.91 -11.47 -2.42
C GLN A 341 -22.51 -10.05 -2.46
N PHE A 342 -22.18 -9.25 -3.46
CA PHE A 342 -22.52 -7.83 -3.55
C PHE A 342 -23.17 -7.49 -4.88
N PRO A 343 -24.48 -7.10 -4.91
CA PRO A 343 -25.19 -6.69 -6.13
C PRO A 343 -24.51 -5.57 -6.90
N TRP A 344 -23.87 -4.62 -6.21
CA TRP A 344 -23.16 -3.50 -6.84
C TRP A 344 -21.95 -3.92 -7.71
N ARG A 345 -21.45 -5.16 -7.61
CA ARG A 345 -20.44 -5.69 -8.55
C ARG A 345 -20.90 -5.70 -10.01
N LEU A 346 -22.23 -5.70 -10.25
CA LEU A 346 -22.79 -5.54 -11.59
C LEU A 346 -22.46 -4.18 -12.21
N LEU A 347 -21.97 -3.18 -11.43
CA LEU A 347 -21.42 -1.93 -11.97
C LEU A 347 -20.28 -2.17 -12.99
N THR A 348 -19.57 -3.26 -12.91
CA THR A 348 -18.61 -3.67 -13.95
C THR A 348 -19.28 -3.78 -15.32
N VAL A 349 -20.44 -4.42 -15.38
CA VAL A 349 -21.21 -4.62 -16.61
C VAL A 349 -21.88 -3.30 -17.07
N VAL A 350 -22.43 -2.55 -16.11
CA VAL A 350 -23.01 -1.22 -16.36
C VAL A 350 -21.95 -0.28 -16.94
N SER A 351 -20.73 -0.28 -16.39
CA SER A 351 -19.61 0.55 -16.87
C SER A 351 -19.21 0.23 -18.31
N LEU A 352 -19.13 -1.06 -18.67
CA LEU A 352 -18.89 -1.49 -20.05
C LEU A 352 -19.95 -0.95 -21.00
N SER A 353 -21.24 -1.17 -20.66
CA SER A 353 -22.37 -0.72 -21.48
C SER A 353 -22.41 0.79 -21.61
N THR A 354 -22.24 1.51 -20.50
CA THR A 354 -22.19 2.97 -20.44
C THR A 354 -21.11 3.55 -21.36
N ALA A 355 -19.91 2.99 -21.31
CA ALA A 355 -18.79 3.43 -22.13
C ALA A 355 -19.05 3.24 -23.63
N ILE A 356 -19.63 2.09 -24.01
CA ILE A 356 -20.02 1.83 -25.40
C ILE A 356 -21.06 2.85 -25.87
N LEU A 357 -22.13 3.07 -25.09
CA LEU A 357 -23.18 4.00 -25.45
C LEU A 357 -22.68 5.43 -25.62
N ALA A 358 -21.86 5.89 -24.66
CA ALA A 358 -21.25 7.22 -24.70
C ALA A 358 -20.34 7.41 -25.92
N GLY A 359 -19.56 6.39 -26.29
CA GLY A 359 -18.71 6.41 -27.49
C GLY A 359 -19.51 6.66 -28.78
N GLY A 360 -20.74 6.15 -28.86
CA GLY A 360 -21.63 6.34 -29.98
C GLY A 360 -21.97 7.80 -30.30
N LEU A 361 -21.89 8.72 -29.33
CA LEU A 361 -22.11 10.15 -29.54
C LEU A 361 -21.13 10.78 -30.52
N VAL A 362 -19.93 10.25 -30.67
CA VAL A 362 -18.93 10.72 -31.64
C VAL A 362 -19.44 10.63 -33.07
N LEU A 363 -20.35 9.69 -33.35
CA LEU A 363 -20.94 9.48 -34.68
C LEU A 363 -21.92 10.59 -35.11
N LEU A 364 -22.29 11.49 -34.20
CA LEU A 364 -23.04 12.72 -34.56
C LEU A 364 -22.21 13.66 -35.42
N GLY A 365 -20.88 13.62 -35.28
CA GLY A 365 -19.96 14.42 -36.07
C GLY A 365 -19.83 13.91 -37.51
N ARG A 366 -20.18 14.74 -38.49
CA ARG A 366 -20.02 14.41 -39.91
C ARG A 366 -18.58 14.64 -40.40
N GLN A 367 -17.92 15.66 -39.89
CA GLN A 367 -16.52 16.01 -40.20
C GLN A 367 -15.56 15.40 -39.16
N ARG A 368 -14.35 15.05 -39.60
CA ARG A 368 -13.32 14.48 -38.71
C ARG A 368 -12.97 15.39 -37.52
N SER A 369 -12.90 16.70 -37.76
CA SER A 369 -12.66 17.70 -36.69
C SER A 369 -13.73 17.66 -35.62
N VAL A 370 -14.99 17.53 -36.00
CA VAL A 370 -16.11 17.41 -35.05
C VAL A 370 -16.05 16.08 -34.30
N GLN A 371 -15.68 14.98 -34.96
CA GLN A 371 -15.50 13.67 -34.33
C GLN A 371 -14.39 13.72 -33.29
N VAL A 372 -13.26 14.34 -33.61
CA VAL A 372 -12.15 14.56 -32.67
C VAL A 372 -12.61 15.40 -31.50
N LEU A 373 -13.29 16.52 -31.77
CA LEU A 373 -13.80 17.41 -30.72
C LEU A 373 -14.77 16.68 -29.78
N LEU A 374 -15.73 15.94 -30.33
CA LEU A 374 -16.66 15.15 -29.52
C LEU A 374 -15.96 14.07 -28.69
N ALA A 375 -15.03 13.32 -29.29
CA ALA A 375 -14.28 12.31 -28.57
C ALA A 375 -13.48 12.91 -27.42
N SER A 376 -12.80 14.03 -27.65
CA SER A 376 -12.05 14.76 -26.64
C SER A 376 -12.95 15.32 -25.53
N ALA A 377 -14.11 15.91 -25.91
CA ALA A 377 -15.06 16.46 -24.95
C ALA A 377 -15.67 15.38 -24.05
N ILE A 378 -16.05 14.22 -24.61
CA ILE A 378 -16.58 13.09 -23.87
C ILE A 378 -15.52 12.52 -22.90
N ALA A 379 -14.29 12.30 -23.40
CA ALA A 379 -13.21 11.79 -22.58
C ALA A 379 -12.83 12.78 -21.46
N LEU A 380 -12.77 14.08 -21.75
CA LEU A 380 -12.49 15.13 -20.77
C LEU A 380 -13.60 15.22 -19.72
N ALA A 381 -14.87 15.16 -20.12
CA ALA A 381 -16.00 15.17 -19.18
C ALA A 381 -15.93 13.98 -18.23
N ALA A 382 -15.62 12.78 -18.75
CA ALA A 382 -15.45 11.58 -17.91
C ALA A 382 -14.25 11.71 -16.97
N LEU A 383 -13.11 12.24 -17.45
CA LEU A 383 -11.92 12.47 -16.65
C LEU A 383 -12.20 13.46 -15.51
N LEU A 384 -12.81 14.58 -15.79
CA LEU A 384 -13.14 15.60 -14.78
C LEU A 384 -14.11 15.06 -13.73
N ALA A 385 -15.10 14.25 -14.14
CA ALA A 385 -16.02 13.59 -13.22
C ALA A 385 -15.36 12.49 -12.39
N GLY A 386 -14.37 11.79 -12.95
CA GLY A 386 -13.59 10.75 -12.24
C GLY A 386 -12.48 11.30 -11.34
N ARG A 387 -12.04 12.55 -11.55
CA ARG A 387 -10.89 13.14 -10.85
C ARG A 387 -10.91 12.98 -9.33
N PRO A 388 -12.04 13.15 -8.62
CA PRO A 388 -12.09 12.99 -7.18
C PRO A 388 -11.68 11.59 -6.67
N TYR A 389 -11.75 10.58 -7.54
CA TYR A 389 -11.34 9.19 -7.21
C TYR A 389 -9.90 8.89 -7.63
N VAL A 390 -9.24 9.79 -8.36
CA VAL A 390 -7.84 9.67 -8.76
C VAL A 390 -6.99 10.37 -7.70
N ALA A 391 -6.90 9.75 -6.54
CA ALA A 391 -6.08 10.22 -5.45
C ALA A 391 -5.50 9.01 -4.73
N THR A 392 -4.24 9.12 -4.37
CA THR A 392 -3.59 8.19 -3.47
C THR A 392 -3.63 8.77 -2.07
N PHE A 393 -3.94 7.93 -1.11
CA PHE A 393 -3.87 8.29 0.29
C PHE A 393 -2.69 7.55 0.90
N ASP A 394 -1.87 8.28 1.66
CA ASP A 394 -0.82 7.72 2.53
C ASP A 394 -0.01 6.58 1.88
N THR A 395 0.57 6.85 0.73
CA THR A 395 1.40 5.87 0.00
C THR A 395 2.66 5.49 0.77
N ALA A 396 3.13 6.36 1.66
CA ALA A 396 4.24 6.08 2.57
C ALA A 396 3.92 4.97 3.58
N MET A 397 2.64 4.66 3.77
CA MET A 397 2.19 3.61 4.68
C MET A 397 2.86 2.25 4.45
N TYR A 398 3.26 1.95 3.22
CA TYR A 398 3.88 0.68 2.86
C TYR A 398 5.39 0.76 2.66
N ALA A 399 6.01 1.94 2.84
CA ALA A 399 7.40 2.17 2.45
C ALA A 399 8.42 1.36 3.28
N ASP A 400 8.17 1.19 4.58
CA ASP A 400 9.12 0.56 5.51
C ASP A 400 8.49 -0.62 6.28
N ILE A 401 7.42 -1.22 5.73
CA ILE A 401 6.75 -2.35 6.39
C ILE A 401 7.57 -3.62 6.21
N ALA A 402 8.03 -4.17 7.32
CA ALA A 402 8.46 -5.57 7.39
C ALA A 402 7.24 -6.43 7.73
N VAL A 403 6.80 -7.23 6.77
CA VAL A 403 5.67 -8.17 6.96
C VAL A 403 6.24 -9.49 7.43
N ASP A 404 6.15 -9.75 8.72
CA ASP A 404 6.59 -10.98 9.36
C ASP A 404 5.43 -11.66 10.14
N PRO A 405 5.59 -12.91 10.61
CA PRO A 405 4.51 -13.62 11.28
C PRO A 405 3.92 -12.90 12.52
N ALA A 406 4.73 -12.15 13.28
CA ALA A 406 4.26 -11.41 14.44
C ALA A 406 3.41 -10.19 14.03
N VAL A 407 3.84 -9.47 13.00
CA VAL A 407 3.09 -8.36 12.40
C VAL A 407 1.77 -8.86 11.81
N ILE A 408 1.78 -9.99 11.10
CA ILE A 408 0.59 -10.60 10.53
C ILE A 408 -0.40 -10.99 11.63
N ALA A 409 0.06 -11.66 12.68
CA ALA A 409 -0.79 -12.09 13.78
C ALA A 409 -1.44 -10.90 14.51
N ARG A 410 -0.69 -9.81 14.72
CA ARG A 410 -1.23 -8.55 15.23
C ARG A 410 -2.29 -7.96 14.31
N TYR A 411 -2.01 -7.86 13.02
CA TYR A 411 -2.95 -7.35 12.03
C TYR A 411 -4.27 -8.14 12.05
N GLU A 412 -4.18 -9.48 12.05
CA GLU A 412 -5.35 -10.35 12.13
C GLU A 412 -6.18 -10.12 13.40
N ALA A 413 -5.51 -9.97 14.55
CA ALA A 413 -6.17 -9.75 15.83
C ALA A 413 -6.84 -8.38 15.90
N ILE A 414 -6.14 -7.32 15.46
CA ILE A 414 -6.59 -5.92 15.48
C ILE A 414 -7.84 -5.74 14.62
N TYR A 415 -7.76 -6.16 13.36
CA TYR A 415 -8.84 -5.94 12.40
C TYR A 415 -9.86 -7.07 12.39
N ARG A 416 -9.63 -8.13 13.17
CA ARG A 416 -10.37 -9.39 13.03
C ARG A 416 -10.34 -9.92 11.59
N ALA A 417 -9.25 -9.58 10.88
CA ALA A 417 -9.01 -9.93 9.48
C ALA A 417 -8.36 -11.31 9.36
N TRP A 418 -9.00 -12.29 9.98
CA TRP A 418 -8.50 -13.66 10.11
C TRP A 418 -8.24 -14.31 8.75
N GLY A 419 -7.05 -14.87 8.57
CA GLY A 419 -6.62 -15.46 7.31
C GLY A 419 -6.31 -14.41 6.24
N ALA A 420 -5.91 -13.20 6.67
CA ALA A 420 -5.77 -12.02 5.81
C ALA A 420 -7.01 -11.83 4.92
N GLY A 421 -8.21 -11.84 5.55
CA GLY A 421 -9.51 -11.66 4.92
C GLY A 421 -10.54 -11.16 5.93
N TRP A 422 -11.67 -10.60 5.47
CA TRP A 422 -12.62 -9.92 6.36
C TRP A 422 -13.64 -10.82 7.08
N HIS A 423 -13.83 -12.06 6.62
CA HIS A 423 -14.94 -12.90 7.10
C HIS A 423 -14.58 -14.37 7.37
N ARG A 424 -13.30 -14.69 7.60
CA ARG A 424 -12.86 -16.11 7.73
C ARG A 424 -13.31 -16.97 6.55
N GLU A 425 -13.29 -16.40 5.34
CA GLU A 425 -13.89 -16.96 4.13
C GLU A 425 -13.42 -18.38 3.78
N PHE A 426 -12.22 -18.74 4.20
CA PHE A 426 -11.61 -20.04 3.89
C PHE A 426 -11.30 -20.86 5.15
N LEU A 427 -11.95 -20.56 6.29
CA LEU A 427 -11.74 -21.32 7.50
C LEU A 427 -12.12 -22.79 7.26
N PRO A 428 -11.26 -23.76 7.60
CA PRO A 428 -11.60 -25.17 7.52
C PRO A 428 -12.82 -25.50 8.41
N ARG A 429 -13.74 -26.33 7.93
CA ARG A 429 -14.97 -26.66 8.66
C ARG A 429 -14.74 -27.27 10.04
N TRP A 430 -13.62 -27.95 10.23
CA TRP A 430 -13.26 -28.57 11.52
C TRP A 430 -12.80 -27.54 12.55
N ALA A 431 -12.38 -26.34 12.11
CA ALA A 431 -11.96 -25.23 12.96
C ALA A 431 -13.11 -24.25 13.24
N GLU A 432 -14.37 -24.55 12.89
CA GLU A 432 -15.49 -23.62 13.06
C GLU A 432 -15.74 -23.23 14.53
N GLN A 433 -15.35 -24.10 15.46
CA GLN A 433 -15.55 -23.92 16.90
C GLN A 433 -14.30 -23.50 17.66
N PHE A 434 -13.16 -23.33 16.98
CA PHE A 434 -11.86 -23.18 17.63
C PHE A 434 -11.78 -21.99 18.61
N ASP A 435 -12.55 -20.93 18.41
CA ASP A 435 -12.60 -19.74 19.27
C ASP A 435 -13.87 -19.63 20.13
N ARG A 436 -14.76 -20.62 20.03
CA ARG A 436 -16.05 -20.62 20.72
C ARG A 436 -16.12 -21.65 21.86
N VAL A 437 -15.40 -22.76 21.69
CA VAL A 437 -15.35 -23.85 22.66
C VAL A 437 -14.08 -23.71 23.49
N PRO A 438 -14.16 -23.72 24.83
CA PRO A 438 -13.01 -23.74 25.70
C PRO A 438 -12.08 -24.91 25.39
N VAL A 439 -10.78 -24.69 25.50
CA VAL A 439 -9.76 -25.71 25.25
C VAL A 439 -9.90 -26.91 26.22
N GLU A 440 -10.41 -26.64 27.40
CA GLU A 440 -10.67 -27.64 28.45
C GLU A 440 -11.70 -28.69 28.02
N ASP A 441 -12.59 -28.35 27.09
CA ASP A 441 -13.60 -29.26 26.55
C ASP A 441 -13.06 -30.16 25.41
N GLU A 442 -11.83 -29.90 24.93
CA GLU A 442 -11.17 -30.77 23.96
C GLU A 442 -10.76 -32.08 24.62
N PRO A 443 -11.09 -33.24 24.02
CA PRO A 443 -10.70 -34.53 24.58
C PRO A 443 -9.21 -34.62 24.83
N ALA A 444 -8.81 -34.83 26.06
CA ALA A 444 -7.42 -35.03 26.44
C ALA A 444 -6.94 -36.39 25.92
N GLY A 445 -5.89 -36.36 25.06
CA GLY A 445 -5.14 -37.54 24.68
C GLY A 445 -4.02 -37.82 25.70
N GLN A 446 -3.47 -39.02 25.70
CA GLN A 446 -2.20 -39.31 26.41
C GLN A 446 -1.10 -38.50 25.74
N VAL A 447 -0.37 -37.68 26.49
CA VAL A 447 0.73 -36.88 25.96
C VAL A 447 2.00 -37.74 25.75
N VAL A 448 2.83 -37.33 24.80
CA VAL A 448 4.15 -37.95 24.54
C VAL A 448 5.08 -37.63 25.71
N ASP A 449 5.82 -38.64 26.21
CA ASP A 449 6.70 -38.49 27.41
C ASP A 449 7.91 -37.62 27.09
N GLN A 450 8.60 -37.90 25.96
CA GLN A 450 9.74 -37.13 25.48
C GLN A 450 9.58 -36.85 23.99
N LEU A 451 9.88 -35.63 23.60
CA LEU A 451 9.78 -35.18 22.22
C LEU A 451 10.97 -34.29 21.88
N SER A 452 11.63 -34.56 20.76
CA SER A 452 12.67 -33.70 20.19
C SER A 452 12.39 -33.33 18.74
N LEU A 453 12.66 -32.09 18.39
CA LEU A 453 12.49 -31.55 17.05
C LEU A 453 13.79 -31.70 16.27
N GLN A 454 13.75 -32.42 15.15
CA GLN A 454 14.90 -32.71 14.30
C GLN A 454 15.04 -31.74 13.14
N ALA A 455 13.94 -31.45 12.50
CA ALA A 455 13.89 -30.53 11.36
C ALA A 455 12.52 -29.90 11.26
N VAL A 456 12.48 -28.70 10.70
CA VAL A 456 11.26 -27.97 10.36
C VAL A 456 11.35 -27.50 8.93
N THR A 457 10.20 -27.51 8.25
CA THR A 457 9.97 -26.82 6.98
C THR A 457 8.82 -25.87 7.13
N HIS A 458 8.46 -25.09 6.12
CA HIS A 458 7.27 -24.23 6.19
C HIS A 458 5.99 -25.04 6.41
N ASN A 459 5.90 -26.23 5.80
CA ASN A 459 4.68 -27.04 5.76
C ASN A 459 4.82 -28.37 6.51
N GLY A 460 5.80 -28.51 7.40
CA GLY A 460 5.97 -29.75 8.13
C GLY A 460 7.10 -29.75 9.14
N MET A 461 7.21 -30.87 9.86
CA MET A 461 8.26 -31.09 10.83
C MET A 461 8.62 -32.56 10.96
N GLN A 462 9.87 -32.81 11.35
CA GLN A 462 10.38 -34.12 11.73
C GLN A 462 10.70 -34.14 13.22
N LEU A 463 10.11 -35.11 13.91
CA LEU A 463 10.19 -35.25 15.37
C LEU A 463 10.71 -36.63 15.72
N THR A 464 11.51 -36.74 16.79
CA THR A 464 11.72 -37.98 17.50
C THR A 464 10.89 -37.98 18.75
N VAL A 465 10.08 -39.01 18.91
CA VAL A 465 9.13 -39.15 20.01
C VAL A 465 9.48 -40.41 20.83
N GLU A 466 9.34 -40.35 22.13
CA GLU A 466 9.48 -41.50 23.03
C GLU A 466 8.30 -41.47 24.00
N THR A 467 7.58 -42.61 24.08
CA THR A 467 6.39 -42.71 24.92
C THR A 467 6.22 -44.16 25.41
N GLU A 468 5.89 -44.31 26.68
CA GLU A 468 5.67 -45.64 27.32
C GLU A 468 4.30 -46.22 26.91
N ARG A 469 3.37 -45.40 26.57
CA ARG A 469 1.97 -45.76 26.19
C ARG A 469 1.60 -45.09 24.85
N PRO A 470 0.62 -45.64 24.12
CA PRO A 470 0.09 -44.96 22.96
C PRO A 470 -0.30 -43.52 23.34
N ALA A 471 0.17 -42.53 22.54
CA ALA A 471 0.02 -41.10 22.84
C ALA A 471 -0.52 -40.33 21.64
N THR A 472 -1.05 -39.16 21.89
CA THR A 472 -1.58 -38.26 20.86
C THR A 472 -0.66 -37.05 20.71
N LEU A 473 -0.22 -36.80 19.48
CA LEU A 473 0.56 -35.62 19.08
C LEU A 473 -0.37 -34.64 18.35
N ARG A 474 -0.30 -33.38 18.70
CA ARG A 474 -1.04 -32.27 18.05
C ARG A 474 -0.08 -31.20 17.56
N LEU A 475 -0.43 -30.57 16.42
CA LEU A 475 0.28 -29.39 15.91
C LEU A 475 -0.65 -28.18 16.00
N ASN A 476 -0.09 -26.99 16.22
CA ASN A 476 -0.87 -25.75 16.12
C ASN A 476 -1.15 -25.36 14.67
N GLN A 477 -1.60 -26.32 13.88
CA GLN A 477 -2.02 -26.11 12.49
C GLN A 477 -3.44 -26.67 12.32
N PHE A 478 -4.32 -25.96 11.63
CA PHE A 478 -5.63 -26.47 11.29
C PHE A 478 -5.51 -27.66 10.34
N PHE A 479 -6.35 -28.65 10.60
CA PHE A 479 -6.50 -29.77 9.69
C PHE A 479 -7.18 -29.34 8.39
N PHE A 480 -6.56 -29.77 7.29
CA PHE A 480 -7.12 -29.71 5.95
C PHE A 480 -6.61 -30.92 5.16
N PRO A 481 -7.37 -31.50 4.20
CA PRO A 481 -6.87 -32.62 3.39
C PRO A 481 -5.52 -32.32 2.73
N GLY A 482 -4.60 -33.30 2.79
CA GLY A 482 -3.22 -33.16 2.35
C GLY A 482 -2.22 -33.30 3.49
N TRP A 483 -2.64 -33.16 4.77
CA TRP A 483 -1.78 -33.51 5.88
C TRP A 483 -1.51 -35.01 5.92
N GLN A 484 -0.25 -35.39 6.01
CA GLN A 484 0.24 -36.76 6.08
C GLN A 484 1.22 -36.90 7.24
N ALA A 485 1.24 -38.08 7.83
CA ALA A 485 2.23 -38.42 8.85
C ALA A 485 2.81 -39.82 8.54
N THR A 486 4.12 -39.96 8.76
CA THR A 486 4.82 -41.24 8.61
C THR A 486 5.61 -41.56 9.85
N LEU A 487 5.57 -42.80 10.25
CA LEU A 487 6.33 -43.38 11.37
C LEU A 487 7.53 -44.11 10.80
N ASP A 488 8.74 -43.79 11.31
CA ASP A 488 9.98 -44.44 10.97
C ASP A 488 10.26 -44.53 9.46
N ALA A 489 9.82 -43.46 8.74
CA ALA A 489 9.94 -43.26 7.30
C ALA A 489 9.22 -44.32 6.42
N GLN A 490 8.45 -45.23 7.00
CA GLN A 490 7.82 -46.34 6.24
C GLN A 490 6.34 -46.50 6.52
N ALA A 491 5.88 -46.42 7.77
CA ALA A 491 4.49 -46.67 8.10
C ALA A 491 3.65 -45.37 8.06
N PRO A 492 2.61 -45.30 7.23
CA PRO A 492 1.69 -44.16 7.25
C PRO A 492 0.87 -44.15 8.55
N LEU A 493 0.74 -42.99 9.15
CA LEU A 493 -0.13 -42.75 10.30
C LEU A 493 -1.39 -42.02 9.83
N THR A 494 -2.50 -42.29 10.51
CA THR A 494 -3.74 -41.53 10.25
C THR A 494 -3.64 -40.14 10.85
N VAL A 495 -3.82 -39.13 10.00
CA VAL A 495 -3.95 -37.74 10.42
C VAL A 495 -5.43 -37.35 10.44
N TYR A 496 -5.87 -36.73 11.53
CA TYR A 496 -7.28 -36.36 11.69
C TYR A 496 -7.39 -35.02 12.45
N PRO A 497 -8.55 -34.31 12.33
CA PRO A 497 -8.77 -33.07 13.07
C PRO A 497 -9.07 -33.36 14.54
N SER A 498 -8.57 -32.54 15.46
CA SER A 498 -9.05 -32.56 16.84
C SER A 498 -10.55 -32.17 16.89
N THR A 499 -11.25 -32.55 17.96
CA THR A 499 -12.72 -32.56 18.00
C THR A 499 -13.35 -31.18 17.86
N HIS A 500 -12.86 -30.20 18.61
CA HIS A 500 -13.41 -28.84 18.64
C HIS A 500 -12.49 -27.79 18.05
N GLN A 501 -11.17 -27.99 18.20
CA GLN A 501 -10.20 -27.01 17.73
C GLN A 501 -9.81 -27.23 16.27
N GLY A 502 -10.11 -28.40 15.68
CA GLY A 502 -9.80 -28.73 14.30
C GLY A 502 -8.31 -28.82 13.98
N LEU A 503 -7.47 -29.12 14.97
CA LEU A 503 -6.01 -29.17 14.82
C LEU A 503 -5.55 -30.49 14.22
N VAL A 504 -4.43 -30.44 13.50
CA VAL A 504 -3.72 -31.63 13.00
C VAL A 504 -3.36 -32.53 14.19
N THR A 505 -3.89 -33.74 14.18
CA THR A 505 -3.74 -34.71 15.29
C THR A 505 -3.30 -36.08 14.73
N VAL A 506 -2.39 -36.73 15.44
CA VAL A 506 -1.83 -38.04 15.10
C VAL A 506 -1.69 -38.89 16.33
N ASP A 507 -2.17 -40.13 16.29
CA ASP A 507 -1.95 -41.11 17.34
C ASP A 507 -0.66 -41.91 17.08
N LEU A 508 0.13 -42.05 18.14
CA LEU A 508 1.44 -42.67 18.11
C LEU A 508 1.44 -43.95 18.96
N PRO A 509 2.04 -45.05 18.47
CA PRO A 509 2.24 -46.23 19.28
C PRO A 509 3.28 -45.99 20.38
N ALA A 510 3.32 -46.86 21.39
CA ALA A 510 4.36 -46.85 22.41
C ALA A 510 5.69 -47.22 21.79
N GLY A 511 6.75 -46.61 22.29
CA GLY A 511 8.14 -46.82 21.82
C GLY A 511 8.85 -45.51 21.49
N ARG A 512 10.04 -45.65 20.92
CA ARG A 512 10.83 -44.58 20.38
C ARG A 512 10.73 -44.59 18.86
N HIS A 513 10.21 -43.51 18.28
CA HIS A 513 9.87 -43.41 16.87
C HIS A 513 10.32 -42.06 16.28
N THR A 514 10.61 -42.11 14.98
CA THR A 514 10.74 -40.87 14.18
C THR A 514 9.42 -40.61 13.44
N VAL A 515 8.84 -39.46 13.70
CA VAL A 515 7.56 -39.01 13.09
C VAL A 515 7.81 -37.85 12.18
N VAL A 516 7.40 -37.96 10.92
CA VAL A 516 7.40 -36.85 9.97
C VAL A 516 5.95 -36.47 9.72
N VAL A 517 5.58 -35.23 10.03
CA VAL A 517 4.26 -34.68 9.72
C VAL A 517 4.45 -33.55 8.71
N ALA A 518 3.85 -33.69 7.56
CA ALA A 518 3.99 -32.71 6.49
C ALA A 518 2.68 -32.58 5.69
N ARG A 519 2.49 -31.41 5.11
CA ARG A 519 1.37 -31.15 4.21
C ARG A 519 1.83 -31.37 2.77
N THR A 520 1.05 -32.17 2.04
CA THR A 520 1.16 -32.40 0.60
C THR A 520 -0.16 -32.01 -0.07
N ASP A 521 -0.24 -32.15 -1.38
CA ASP A 521 -1.50 -31.95 -2.08
C ASP A 521 -2.51 -33.04 -1.77
N SER A 522 -3.78 -32.66 -1.69
CA SER A 522 -4.89 -33.62 -1.66
C SER A 522 -4.98 -34.37 -2.98
N ALA A 523 -5.68 -35.52 -3.00
CA ALA A 523 -5.91 -36.27 -4.23
C ALA A 523 -6.63 -35.41 -5.31
N VAL A 524 -7.49 -34.50 -4.89
CA VAL A 524 -8.19 -33.56 -5.80
C VAL A 524 -7.21 -32.55 -6.38
N GLN A 525 -6.35 -31.98 -5.55
CA GLN A 525 -5.32 -31.01 -5.94
C GLN A 525 -4.35 -31.64 -6.95
N ALA A 526 -3.75 -32.77 -6.59
CA ALA A 526 -2.82 -33.50 -7.45
C ALA A 526 -3.48 -33.93 -8.78
N GLY A 527 -4.72 -34.45 -8.76
CA GLY A 527 -5.46 -34.80 -9.96
C GLY A 527 -5.73 -33.59 -10.87
N ALA A 528 -6.06 -32.43 -10.30
CA ALA A 528 -6.29 -31.19 -11.04
C ALA A 528 -5.01 -30.67 -11.70
N GLU A 529 -3.89 -30.77 -11.04
CA GLU A 529 -2.58 -30.38 -11.55
C GLU A 529 -2.14 -31.27 -12.70
N TRP A 530 -2.29 -32.60 -12.55
CA TRP A 530 -2.04 -33.53 -13.64
C TRP A 530 -2.96 -33.30 -14.83
N LEU A 531 -4.20 -32.91 -14.63
CA LEU A 531 -5.10 -32.53 -15.72
C LEU A 531 -4.57 -31.30 -16.47
N THR A 532 -4.04 -30.30 -15.76
CA THR A 532 -3.38 -29.13 -16.35
C THR A 532 -2.18 -29.53 -17.21
N VAL A 533 -1.29 -30.34 -16.67
CA VAL A 533 -0.10 -30.86 -17.38
C VAL A 533 -0.50 -31.70 -18.62
N ALA A 534 -1.46 -32.61 -18.46
CA ALA A 534 -1.97 -33.43 -19.53
C ALA A 534 -2.62 -32.61 -20.65
N THR A 535 -3.33 -31.53 -20.31
CA THR A 535 -3.92 -30.62 -21.30
C THR A 535 -2.85 -29.91 -22.12
N LEU A 536 -1.79 -29.42 -21.48
CA LEU A 536 -0.66 -28.76 -22.15
C LEU A 536 0.07 -29.75 -23.09
N TRP A 537 0.35 -30.93 -22.63
CA TRP A 537 0.99 -31.97 -23.48
C TRP A 537 0.07 -32.42 -24.59
N GLY A 538 -1.22 -32.62 -24.33
CA GLY A 538 -2.21 -32.95 -25.36
C GLY A 538 -2.26 -31.91 -26.48
N LEU A 539 -2.20 -30.63 -26.16
CA LEU A 539 -2.08 -29.56 -27.15
C LEU A 539 -0.77 -29.66 -27.93
N GLY A 540 0.34 -29.96 -27.27
CA GLY A 540 1.64 -30.19 -27.90
C GLY A 540 1.59 -31.30 -28.91
N ILE A 541 0.97 -32.44 -28.54
CA ILE A 541 0.78 -33.59 -29.43
C ILE A 541 -0.09 -33.22 -30.64
N VAL A 542 -1.22 -32.54 -30.44
CA VAL A 542 -2.11 -32.10 -31.53
C VAL A 542 -1.35 -31.22 -32.53
N TRP A 543 -0.54 -30.27 -32.03
CA TRP A 543 0.26 -29.43 -32.94
C TRP A 543 1.39 -30.15 -33.63
N LEU A 544 2.00 -31.15 -32.98
CA LEU A 544 3.00 -32.02 -33.58
C LEU A 544 2.41 -32.85 -34.76
N LEU A 545 1.23 -33.41 -34.55
CA LEU A 545 0.49 -34.15 -35.58
C LEU A 545 0.12 -33.26 -36.78
N GLN A 546 -0.13 -31.93 -36.52
CA GLN A 546 -0.34 -30.95 -37.57
C GLN A 546 0.96 -30.43 -38.19
N ARG A 547 2.10 -31.03 -37.90
CA ARG A 547 3.47 -30.69 -38.37
C ARG A 547 3.90 -29.27 -37.96
N ARG A 548 3.30 -28.70 -36.90
CA ARG A 548 3.65 -27.39 -36.32
C ARG A 548 4.64 -27.53 -35.18
N ARG A 549 5.93 -27.70 -35.49
CA ARG A 549 7.00 -28.08 -34.55
C ARG A 549 7.22 -27.03 -33.44
N TRP A 550 7.23 -25.74 -33.76
CA TRP A 550 7.48 -24.69 -32.79
C TRP A 550 6.38 -24.55 -31.71
N PRO A 551 5.06 -24.47 -32.08
CA PRO A 551 4.01 -24.48 -31.06
C PRO A 551 3.97 -25.80 -30.27
N ALA A 552 4.26 -26.94 -30.88
CA ALA A 552 4.33 -28.22 -30.19
C ALA A 552 5.45 -28.23 -29.15
N ALA A 553 6.63 -27.76 -29.50
CA ALA A 553 7.75 -27.63 -28.56
C ALA A 553 7.43 -26.65 -27.42
N ALA A 554 6.82 -25.48 -27.70
CA ALA A 554 6.41 -24.53 -26.69
C ALA A 554 5.43 -25.14 -25.68
N MET A 555 4.44 -25.94 -26.14
CA MET A 555 3.48 -26.58 -25.23
C MET A 555 4.11 -27.75 -24.47
N ALA A 556 5.05 -28.46 -25.04
CA ALA A 556 5.79 -29.49 -24.32
C ALA A 556 6.63 -28.87 -23.18
N VAL A 557 7.33 -27.78 -23.49
CA VAL A 557 8.08 -27.01 -22.48
C VAL A 557 7.15 -26.44 -21.41
N ALA A 558 6.01 -25.84 -21.79
CA ALA A 558 5.02 -25.33 -20.85
C ALA A 558 4.45 -26.43 -19.94
N GLY A 559 4.21 -27.63 -20.48
CA GLY A 559 3.77 -28.81 -19.71
C GLY A 559 4.84 -29.28 -18.71
N VAL A 560 6.12 -29.31 -19.14
CA VAL A 560 7.23 -29.58 -18.21
C VAL A 560 7.34 -28.51 -17.14
N ALA A 561 7.29 -27.24 -17.53
CA ALA A 561 7.32 -26.13 -16.57
C ALA A 561 6.15 -26.20 -15.58
N ALA A 562 4.94 -26.48 -16.05
CA ALA A 562 3.77 -26.66 -15.18
C ALA A 562 3.98 -27.86 -14.23
N ALA A 563 4.49 -28.97 -14.70
CA ALA A 563 4.79 -30.12 -13.85
C ALA A 563 5.85 -29.79 -12.80
N LEU A 564 6.88 -29.03 -13.16
CA LEU A 564 7.90 -28.59 -12.22
C LEU A 564 7.37 -27.56 -11.22
N LEU A 565 6.53 -26.61 -11.64
CA LEU A 565 6.00 -25.57 -10.78
C LEU A 565 4.89 -26.06 -9.84
N LEU A 566 4.10 -27.04 -10.27
CA LEU A 566 2.97 -27.56 -9.51
C LEU A 566 3.31 -28.82 -8.71
N HIS A 567 4.15 -29.73 -9.28
CA HIS A 567 4.47 -31.01 -8.68
C HIS A 567 5.94 -31.19 -8.34
N ALA A 568 6.74 -30.13 -8.38
CA ALA A 568 8.14 -30.33 -8.06
C ALA A 568 8.22 -31.08 -6.72
N PRO A 569 8.94 -32.18 -6.66
CA PRO A 569 9.32 -32.83 -5.41
C PRO A 569 10.42 -31.97 -4.76
N PHE A 570 10.17 -30.67 -4.65
CA PHE A 570 11.00 -29.81 -3.81
C PHE A 570 10.67 -30.25 -2.40
N GLN A 571 11.51 -31.16 -1.87
CA GLN A 571 11.62 -31.27 -0.44
C GLN A 571 12.03 -29.88 -0.01
N GLU A 572 11.10 -29.18 0.62
CA GLU A 572 11.40 -27.89 1.21
C GLU A 572 12.68 -28.08 2.05
N PRO A 573 13.72 -27.26 1.79
CA PRO A 573 14.94 -27.43 2.56
C PRO A 573 14.61 -27.23 4.05
N PRO A 574 15.21 -28.04 4.94
CA PRO A 574 15.08 -27.83 6.36
C PRO A 574 15.47 -26.39 6.68
N GLN A 575 14.64 -25.71 7.43
CA GLN A 575 14.95 -24.37 7.91
C GLN A 575 16.02 -24.43 8.99
N PRO A 576 16.92 -23.43 9.07
CA PRO A 576 17.88 -23.36 10.18
C PRO A 576 17.17 -23.44 11.53
N LEU A 577 17.60 -24.35 12.38
CA LEU A 577 17.02 -24.59 13.70
C LEU A 577 18.14 -24.77 14.73
N THR A 578 18.12 -23.96 15.77
CA THR A 578 18.94 -24.20 16.96
C THR A 578 18.16 -25.13 17.87
N SER A 579 18.57 -26.40 17.95
CA SER A 579 17.93 -27.40 18.80
C SER A 579 18.14 -27.07 20.27
N SER A 580 17.10 -27.23 21.09
CA SER A 580 17.14 -27.20 22.55
C SER A 580 16.69 -28.59 23.07
N GLN A 581 15.89 -28.79 23.92
CA GLN A 581 15.25 -29.91 24.65
C GLN A 581 15.19 -29.57 26.12
N THR A 582 15.05 -28.31 26.41
CA THR A 582 15.05 -27.84 27.79
C THR A 582 13.61 -27.72 28.27
N GLU A 583 13.28 -28.47 29.33
CA GLU A 583 12.06 -28.26 30.07
C GLU A 583 12.22 -26.95 30.86
N VAL A 584 11.55 -25.91 30.41
CA VAL A 584 11.70 -24.54 30.93
C VAL A 584 10.86 -24.35 32.19
N VAL A 585 9.66 -24.85 32.19
CA VAL A 585 8.77 -24.99 33.34
C VAL A 585 8.14 -26.38 33.31
N PRO A 586 7.69 -26.94 34.42
CA PRO A 586 7.11 -28.28 34.45
C PRO A 586 6.00 -28.43 33.40
N GLY A 587 6.22 -29.32 32.44
CA GLY A 587 5.26 -29.58 31.35
C GLY A 587 5.40 -28.69 30.12
N LEU A 588 6.38 -27.78 30.07
CA LEU A 588 6.68 -26.96 28.86
C LEU A 588 8.15 -27.15 28.48
N THR A 589 8.38 -27.69 27.33
CA THR A 589 9.73 -27.92 26.79
C THR A 589 9.96 -27.01 25.57
N LEU A 590 11.09 -26.30 25.57
CA LEU A 590 11.61 -25.64 24.37
C LEU A 590 12.31 -26.68 23.52
N LEU A 591 11.76 -27.01 22.37
CA LEU A 591 12.31 -27.99 21.42
C LEU A 591 13.44 -27.42 20.58
N GLY A 592 13.43 -26.13 20.36
CA GLY A 592 14.40 -25.39 19.58
C GLY A 592 13.80 -24.04 19.15
N TYR A 593 14.61 -23.25 18.47
CA TYR A 593 14.19 -21.96 17.97
C TYR A 593 14.89 -21.59 16.66
N ARG A 594 14.30 -20.68 15.91
CA ARG A 594 14.92 -19.99 14.78
C ARG A 594 15.13 -18.53 15.15
N SER A 595 16.16 -17.94 14.55
CA SER A 595 16.43 -16.51 14.65
C SER A 595 16.74 -15.96 13.27
N ASP A 596 15.96 -14.99 12.83
CA ASP A 596 16.09 -14.33 11.52
C ASP A 596 16.06 -12.82 11.72
N MET A 597 16.71 -12.05 10.84
CA MET A 597 16.58 -10.59 10.87
C MET A 597 15.32 -10.14 10.16
N ALA A 598 14.59 -9.19 10.74
CA ALA A 598 13.55 -8.48 10.05
C ALA A 598 14.13 -7.69 8.84
N GLU A 599 13.37 -7.57 7.76
CA GLU A 599 13.84 -6.92 6.53
C GLU A 599 14.34 -5.48 6.74
N ASN A 600 13.74 -4.76 7.69
CA ASN A 600 14.15 -3.40 8.02
C ASN A 600 15.42 -3.32 8.91
N GLY A 601 16.00 -4.45 9.30
CA GLY A 601 17.20 -4.54 10.12
C GLY A 601 17.07 -4.03 11.55
N ARG A 602 15.84 -3.83 12.05
CA ARG A 602 15.57 -3.22 13.37
C ARG A 602 15.13 -4.20 14.44
N SER A 603 14.85 -5.42 14.07
CA SER A 603 14.38 -6.46 15.00
C SER A 603 14.93 -7.82 14.67
N LEU A 604 15.18 -8.61 15.70
CA LEU A 604 15.46 -10.04 15.59
C LEU A 604 14.13 -10.80 15.70
N LEU A 605 13.79 -11.55 14.66
CA LEU A 605 12.62 -12.41 14.63
C LEU A 605 12.99 -13.74 15.29
N LEU A 606 12.28 -14.11 16.34
CA LEU A 606 12.48 -15.35 17.07
C LEU A 606 11.26 -16.25 16.86
N THR A 607 11.51 -17.49 16.46
CA THR A 607 10.46 -18.49 16.25
C THR A 607 10.77 -19.71 17.11
N PRO A 608 10.38 -19.73 18.39
CA PRO A 608 10.51 -20.90 19.23
C PRO A 608 9.45 -21.95 18.91
N TYR A 609 9.83 -23.21 19.14
CA TYR A 609 8.96 -24.37 19.06
C TYR A 609 8.82 -24.98 20.44
N TRP A 610 7.58 -24.98 20.95
CA TRP A 610 7.24 -25.47 22.26
C TRP A 610 6.55 -26.81 22.19
N TYR A 611 6.87 -27.71 23.14
CA TYR A 611 6.04 -28.87 23.40
C TYR A 611 5.36 -28.71 24.74
N ASN A 612 4.02 -28.69 24.68
CA ASN A 612 3.17 -28.43 25.83
C ASN A 612 2.53 -29.74 26.32
N ARG A 613 2.73 -30.10 27.63
CA ARG A 613 2.17 -31.30 28.24
C ARG A 613 1.01 -31.02 29.18
N ARG A 614 0.72 -29.74 29.50
CA ARG A 614 -0.38 -29.34 30.36
C ARG A 614 -0.96 -27.98 29.95
N THR A 615 -2.13 -27.62 30.45
CA THR A 615 -2.71 -26.29 30.25
C THR A 615 -2.07 -25.26 31.19
N TYR A 616 -1.90 -24.03 30.72
CA TYR A 616 -1.46 -22.86 31.48
C TYR A 616 -2.56 -21.82 31.48
N LYS A 617 -2.80 -21.14 32.59
CA LYS A 617 -3.75 -20.03 32.66
C LYS A 617 -3.21 -18.83 31.89
N TRP A 618 -1.92 -18.58 32.01
CA TRP A 618 -1.18 -17.59 31.25
C TRP A 618 0.29 -18.02 31.17
N LEU A 619 0.99 -17.48 30.20
CA LEU A 619 2.41 -17.65 29.96
C LEU A 619 2.95 -16.41 29.32
N ALA A 620 4.07 -15.90 29.79
CA ALA A 620 4.84 -14.85 29.16
C ALA A 620 6.32 -15.24 29.06
N THR A 621 6.98 -14.76 28.07
CA THR A 621 8.43 -14.96 27.88
C THR A 621 9.15 -13.62 27.91
N THR A 622 10.32 -13.59 28.53
CA THR A 622 11.26 -12.49 28.44
C THR A 622 12.45 -12.94 27.61
N TRP A 623 12.72 -12.22 26.53
CA TRP A 623 13.86 -12.42 25.65
C TRP A 623 14.83 -11.27 25.82
N ARG A 624 16.14 -11.53 25.92
CA ARG A 624 17.14 -10.47 25.96
C ARG A 624 18.39 -10.79 25.16
N LEU A 625 19.03 -9.75 24.68
CA LEU A 625 20.35 -9.79 24.06
C LEU A 625 21.36 -9.08 25.00
N SER A 626 22.48 -9.71 25.24
CA SER A 626 23.58 -9.12 25.98
C SER A 626 24.83 -9.06 25.11
N ASP A 627 25.60 -7.99 25.24
CA ASP A 627 26.89 -7.85 24.57
C ASP A 627 27.99 -8.70 25.23
N ALA A 628 29.20 -8.65 24.69
CA ALA A 628 30.36 -9.41 25.22
C ALA A 628 30.74 -9.00 26.65
N SER A 629 30.32 -7.86 27.14
CA SER A 629 30.52 -7.39 28.50
C SER A 629 29.44 -7.89 29.49
N GLY A 630 28.38 -8.51 28.98
CA GLY A 630 27.22 -8.92 29.76
C GLY A 630 26.16 -7.80 29.92
N THR A 631 26.34 -6.65 29.24
CA THR A 631 25.35 -5.56 29.26
C THR A 631 24.17 -5.93 28.40
N VAL A 632 22.95 -5.83 28.96
CA VAL A 632 21.72 -6.05 28.20
C VAL A 632 21.53 -4.90 27.24
N VAL A 633 21.54 -5.20 25.94
CA VAL A 633 21.37 -4.22 24.86
C VAL A 633 19.95 -4.21 24.29
N SER A 634 19.19 -5.27 24.49
CA SER A 634 17.79 -5.36 24.07
C SER A 634 17.03 -6.36 24.93
N GLN A 635 15.75 -6.09 25.17
CA GLN A 635 14.85 -6.97 25.91
C GLN A 635 13.43 -6.84 25.39
N LEU A 636 12.70 -7.97 25.43
CA LEU A 636 11.28 -8.07 25.08
C LEU A 636 10.58 -8.93 26.13
N ASP A 637 9.57 -8.37 26.79
CA ASP A 637 8.61 -9.11 27.62
C ASP A 637 7.32 -9.27 26.82
N SER A 638 6.88 -10.49 26.56
CA SER A 638 5.69 -10.72 25.73
C SER A 638 5.02 -12.06 26.01
N GLU A 639 3.69 -12.09 25.84
CA GLU A 639 2.95 -13.34 25.71
C GLU A 639 3.17 -13.96 24.30
N PRO A 640 2.83 -15.24 24.10
CA PRO A 640 2.98 -15.90 22.80
C PRO A 640 2.32 -15.13 21.64
N TYR A 641 3.05 -14.99 20.54
CA TYR A 641 2.67 -14.16 19.39
C TYR A 641 2.21 -12.76 19.81
N HIS A 642 2.92 -12.13 20.73
CA HIS A 642 2.56 -10.81 21.26
C HIS A 642 1.12 -10.75 21.80
N GLY A 643 0.67 -11.80 22.50
CA GLY A 643 -0.66 -11.91 23.09
C GLY A 643 -1.76 -12.41 22.14
N THR A 644 -1.47 -12.65 20.87
CA THR A 644 -2.47 -13.11 19.91
C THR A 644 -2.72 -14.63 19.93
N LEU A 645 -1.79 -15.41 20.52
CA LEU A 645 -1.88 -16.86 20.73
C LEU A 645 -1.72 -17.20 22.22
N PRO A 646 -2.64 -16.82 23.10
CA PRO A 646 -2.48 -16.99 24.54
C PRO A 646 -2.34 -18.48 24.92
N ALA A 647 -1.47 -18.78 25.88
CA ALA A 647 -1.16 -20.15 26.29
C ALA A 647 -2.37 -20.93 26.82
N VAL A 648 -3.41 -20.27 27.28
CA VAL A 648 -4.69 -20.89 27.64
C VAL A 648 -5.31 -21.67 26.48
N ARG A 649 -4.91 -21.40 25.24
CA ARG A 649 -5.35 -22.13 24.04
C ARG A 649 -4.45 -23.29 23.64
N TRP A 650 -3.39 -23.55 24.38
CA TRP A 650 -2.46 -24.62 24.07
C TRP A 650 -2.95 -25.94 24.67
N LEU A 651 -3.27 -26.89 23.82
CA LEU A 651 -3.71 -28.22 24.22
C LEU A 651 -2.55 -29.05 24.78
N PRO A 652 -2.78 -29.92 25.77
CA PRO A 652 -1.79 -30.93 26.12
C PRO A 652 -1.45 -31.83 24.92
N GLY A 653 -0.16 -32.18 24.78
CA GLY A 653 0.36 -32.94 23.63
C GLY A 653 0.55 -32.10 22.36
N MET A 654 0.49 -30.78 22.46
CA MET A 654 0.59 -29.87 21.32
C MET A 654 2.04 -29.37 21.14
N VAL A 655 2.50 -29.43 19.89
CA VAL A 655 3.68 -28.68 19.43
C VAL A 655 3.21 -27.34 18.90
N VAL A 656 3.72 -26.28 19.53
CA VAL A 656 3.35 -24.89 19.18
C VAL A 656 4.53 -24.19 18.51
N ARG A 657 4.33 -23.70 17.32
CA ARG A 657 5.19 -22.71 16.67
C ARG A 657 4.74 -21.33 17.15
N ASP A 658 5.64 -20.60 17.76
CA ASP A 658 5.39 -19.28 18.34
C ASP A 658 6.25 -18.22 17.61
N GLY A 659 6.01 -16.94 17.84
CA GLY A 659 6.70 -15.88 17.13
C GLY A 659 6.87 -14.61 17.97
N TYR A 660 8.09 -14.09 18.01
CA TYR A 660 8.44 -12.85 18.69
C TYR A 660 9.27 -11.95 17.82
N ARG A 661 9.17 -10.67 18.08
CA ARG A 661 9.92 -9.64 17.42
C ARG A 661 10.69 -8.84 18.46
N LEU A 662 11.97 -9.23 18.69
CA LEU A 662 12.86 -8.58 19.63
C LEU A 662 13.47 -7.33 19.01
N PRO A 663 13.14 -6.11 19.50
CA PRO A 663 13.66 -4.87 18.93
C PRO A 663 15.16 -4.75 19.19
N LEU A 664 15.91 -4.22 18.24
CA LEU A 664 17.32 -3.89 18.41
C LEU A 664 17.47 -2.45 18.90
N SER A 665 18.51 -2.20 19.68
CA SER A 665 18.82 -0.85 20.14
C SER A 665 19.18 0.06 18.97
N ASN A 666 18.87 1.35 19.10
CA ASN A 666 19.19 2.35 18.10
C ASN A 666 20.68 2.39 17.78
N GLY A 667 21.04 2.12 16.53
CA GLY A 667 22.43 2.10 16.08
C GLY A 667 23.29 0.98 16.71
N GLN A 668 22.67 -0.13 17.16
CA GLN A 668 23.38 -1.27 17.73
C GLN A 668 24.46 -1.75 16.75
N PRO A 669 25.73 -1.90 17.18
CA PRO A 669 26.80 -2.33 16.31
C PRO A 669 26.62 -3.76 15.80
N ALA A 670 27.21 -4.07 14.64
CA ALA A 670 27.34 -5.45 14.20
C ALA A 670 28.23 -6.23 15.17
N GLY A 671 27.87 -7.47 15.49
CA GLY A 671 28.63 -8.33 16.35
C GLY A 671 27.90 -9.56 16.88
N THR A 672 28.58 -10.28 17.76
CA THR A 672 28.06 -11.47 18.45
C THR A 672 27.40 -11.06 19.74
N TYR A 673 26.15 -11.42 19.93
CA TYR A 673 25.36 -11.16 21.13
C TYR A 673 24.93 -12.48 21.78
N GLN A 674 24.78 -12.50 23.09
CA GLN A 674 24.23 -13.66 23.80
C GLN A 674 22.71 -13.53 23.88
N LEU A 675 21.99 -14.51 23.34
CA LEU A 675 20.55 -14.62 23.47
C LEU A 675 20.19 -15.42 24.70
N GLU A 676 19.33 -14.88 25.53
CA GLU A 676 18.82 -15.50 26.75
C GLU A 676 17.31 -15.37 26.82
N MET A 677 16.68 -16.30 27.52
CA MET A 677 15.24 -16.34 27.70
C MET A 677 14.86 -16.67 29.15
N GLN A 678 13.71 -16.15 29.56
CA GLN A 678 13.06 -16.47 30.83
C GLN A 678 11.57 -16.68 30.57
N VAL A 679 10.93 -17.59 31.29
CA VAL A 679 9.49 -17.86 31.21
C VAL A 679 8.80 -17.52 32.51
N ALA A 680 7.64 -16.89 32.46
CA ALA A 680 6.77 -16.63 33.58
C ALA A 680 5.42 -17.30 33.36
N THR A 681 4.88 -17.91 34.40
CA THR A 681 3.56 -18.57 34.44
C THR A 681 2.87 -18.28 35.77
N GLU A 682 1.69 -18.83 36.00
CA GLU A 682 1.01 -18.77 37.29
C GLU A 682 1.82 -19.34 38.46
N ALA A 683 2.86 -20.20 38.17
CA ALA A 683 3.71 -20.78 39.18
C ALA A 683 4.93 -19.91 39.56
N GLY A 684 5.12 -18.80 38.83
CA GLY A 684 6.26 -17.89 39.03
C GLY A 684 7.12 -17.76 37.79
N ARG A 685 8.30 -17.15 37.96
CA ARG A 685 9.26 -16.84 36.90
C ARG A 685 10.48 -17.78 37.03
N THR A 686 11.01 -18.27 35.91
CA THR A 686 12.19 -19.13 35.87
C THR A 686 13.48 -18.32 36.04
N ASP A 687 14.60 -19.02 36.23
CA ASP A 687 15.92 -18.44 35.98
C ASP A 687 16.13 -18.19 34.49
N TRP A 688 17.17 -17.41 34.16
CA TRP A 688 17.56 -17.15 32.80
C TRP A 688 18.13 -18.41 32.12
N LEU A 689 17.60 -18.76 30.98
CA LEU A 689 18.11 -19.81 30.11
C LEU A 689 18.99 -19.20 29.03
N ALA A 690 20.28 -19.51 29.04
CA ALA A 690 21.18 -19.13 27.95
C ALA A 690 20.88 -19.99 26.69
N LEU A 691 20.61 -19.34 25.59
CA LEU A 691 20.29 -19.99 24.31
C LEU A 691 21.49 -20.02 23.37
N GLY A 692 22.50 -19.19 23.62
CA GLY A 692 23.73 -19.14 22.85
C GLY A 692 23.97 -17.85 22.08
N PRO A 693 25.06 -17.79 21.31
CA PRO A 693 25.41 -16.60 20.54
C PRO A 693 24.59 -16.45 19.28
N VAL A 694 24.27 -15.19 18.94
CA VAL A 694 23.62 -14.78 17.69
C VAL A 694 24.46 -13.69 17.05
N GLU A 695 24.77 -13.86 15.76
CA GLU A 695 25.46 -12.84 14.95
C GLU A 695 24.43 -11.87 14.38
N LEU A 696 24.59 -10.59 14.66
CA LEU A 696 23.71 -9.53 14.21
C LEU A 696 24.46 -8.51 13.36
N PRO A 697 23.87 -8.03 12.24
CA PRO A 697 24.35 -6.87 11.52
C PRO A 697 24.13 -5.59 12.36
N ALA A 698 24.74 -4.49 11.94
CA ALA A 698 24.47 -3.19 12.55
C ALA A 698 23.00 -2.80 12.35
N ALA A 699 22.34 -2.39 13.44
CA ALA A 699 20.99 -1.86 13.36
C ALA A 699 20.99 -0.44 12.79
N PRO A 700 20.01 -0.06 11.93
CA PRO A 700 19.87 1.31 11.47
C PRO A 700 19.73 2.31 12.62
N ALA A 701 20.45 3.43 12.54
CA ALA A 701 20.39 4.47 13.54
C ALA A 701 19.35 5.53 13.19
N PHE A 702 18.78 6.18 14.21
CA PHE A 702 17.97 7.40 14.10
C PHE A 702 18.49 8.45 15.08
N GLN A 703 18.14 9.73 14.86
CA GLN A 703 18.48 10.80 15.78
C GLN A 703 17.64 10.67 17.07
N PRO A 704 18.26 10.38 18.23
CA PRO A 704 17.52 10.16 19.46
C PRO A 704 16.94 11.47 20.00
N LEU A 705 15.74 11.41 20.56
CA LEU A 705 15.08 12.52 21.25
C LEU A 705 14.70 12.16 22.68
N GLY A 706 14.02 11.03 22.89
CA GLY A 706 13.54 10.62 24.19
C GLY A 706 12.46 11.57 24.76
N LEU A 707 11.58 12.10 23.89
CA LEU A 707 10.59 13.09 24.27
C LEU A 707 9.29 12.42 24.71
N LEU A 708 8.95 12.54 26.00
CA LEU A 708 7.73 11.99 26.56
C LEU A 708 6.57 12.96 26.39
N LEU A 709 5.53 12.52 25.68
CA LEU A 709 4.27 13.23 25.50
C LEU A 709 3.22 12.58 26.41
N THR A 710 2.39 13.41 27.04
CA THR A 710 1.34 12.94 27.97
C THR A 710 0.00 13.53 27.56
N ASP A 711 -1.01 12.68 27.47
CA ASP A 711 -2.39 13.12 27.30
C ASP A 711 -2.85 13.90 28.53
N PRO A 712 -3.38 15.11 28.37
CA PRO A 712 -3.78 15.93 29.52
C PRO A 712 -4.98 15.35 30.30
N GLN A 713 -5.83 14.56 29.66
CA GLN A 713 -7.05 14.00 30.26
C GLN A 713 -6.83 12.58 30.80
N SER A 714 -6.44 11.64 29.90
CA SER A 714 -6.26 10.22 30.26
C SER A 714 -4.95 9.94 31.01
N ARG A 715 -3.96 10.85 30.94
CA ARG A 715 -2.60 10.67 31.45
C ARG A 715 -1.82 9.56 30.75
N GLU A 716 -2.30 9.11 29.62
CA GLU A 716 -1.58 8.16 28.78
C GLU A 716 -0.31 8.78 28.23
N GLN A 717 0.72 7.95 28.03
CA GLN A 717 2.05 8.43 27.71
C GLN A 717 2.63 7.73 26.48
N VAL A 718 3.13 8.56 25.56
CA VAL A 718 3.85 8.14 24.36
C VAL A 718 5.18 8.89 24.30
N GLU A 719 6.25 8.17 24.01
CA GLU A 719 7.57 8.75 23.78
C GLU A 719 7.83 8.88 22.28
N LEU A 720 8.25 10.06 21.84
CA LEU A 720 8.95 10.20 20.57
C LEU A 720 10.43 9.87 20.82
N ALA A 721 10.80 8.60 20.62
CA ALA A 721 12.14 8.09 20.86
C ALA A 721 13.18 8.76 19.95
N GLY A 722 12.77 9.14 18.72
CA GLY A 722 13.65 9.84 17.78
C GLY A 722 13.05 9.97 16.40
N TYR A 723 13.89 10.40 15.45
CA TYR A 723 13.47 10.65 14.07
C TYR A 723 14.62 10.46 13.08
N THR A 724 14.27 10.31 11.78
CA THR A 724 15.15 10.55 10.64
C THR A 724 14.49 11.51 9.66
N VAL A 725 15.29 12.29 8.94
CA VAL A 725 14.82 13.23 7.90
C VAL A 725 15.66 13.01 6.64
N ALA A 726 15.02 12.95 5.48
CA ALA A 726 15.68 12.85 4.20
C ALA A 726 14.95 13.68 3.13
N VAL A 727 15.67 14.22 2.16
CA VAL A 727 15.11 14.87 0.97
C VAL A 727 15.55 14.05 -0.25
N ASP A 728 14.60 13.54 -1.04
CA ASP A 728 14.84 12.59 -2.14
C ASP A 728 15.78 11.43 -1.77
N GLY A 729 15.63 10.92 -0.54
CA GLY A 729 16.44 9.83 0.00
C GLY A 729 17.82 10.23 0.52
N VAL A 730 18.20 11.53 0.47
CA VAL A 730 19.45 12.04 1.02
C VAL A 730 19.24 12.48 2.46
N GLU A 731 19.96 11.86 3.38
CA GLU A 731 19.96 12.21 4.80
C GLU A 731 20.96 13.37 5.08
N PRO A 732 20.78 14.13 6.20
CA PRO A 732 21.73 15.17 6.59
C PRO A 732 23.10 14.57 6.93
N ASP A 733 24.14 15.23 6.51
CA ASP A 733 25.50 14.93 7.01
C ASP A 733 25.57 15.30 8.50
N PRO A 734 25.80 14.33 9.40
CA PRO A 734 25.84 14.58 10.85
C PRO A 734 26.95 15.58 11.25
N ASN A 735 27.94 15.80 10.40
CA ASN A 735 29.01 16.77 10.63
C ASN A 735 28.74 18.14 10.00
N SER A 736 27.66 18.27 9.20
CA SER A 736 27.28 19.53 8.57
C SER A 736 26.43 20.38 9.50
N ARG A 737 26.76 21.68 9.58
CA ARG A 737 25.88 22.68 10.21
C ARG A 737 24.84 23.25 9.24
N GLN A 738 24.92 22.89 7.98
CA GLN A 738 23.96 23.34 6.97
C GLN A 738 22.70 22.47 7.00
N PRO A 739 21.52 23.08 6.89
CA PRO A 739 20.27 22.34 6.79
C PRO A 739 20.22 21.54 5.49
N LEU A 740 19.42 20.46 5.45
CA LEU A 740 19.08 19.76 4.22
C LEU A 740 18.47 20.73 3.21
N ILE A 741 18.89 20.62 1.96
CA ILE A 741 18.37 21.46 0.87
C ILE A 741 17.27 20.71 0.14
N ALA A 742 16.11 21.35 -0.01
CA ALA A 742 14.99 20.87 -0.78
C ALA A 742 14.60 21.88 -1.87
N ARG A 743 13.93 21.42 -2.91
CA ARG A 743 13.41 22.23 -4.02
C ARG A 743 11.93 21.94 -4.24
N PRO A 744 11.19 22.81 -4.94
CA PRO A 744 9.83 22.50 -5.37
C PRO A 744 9.74 21.17 -6.13
N GLY A 745 8.85 20.28 -5.68
CA GLY A 745 8.67 18.96 -6.24
C GLY A 745 9.43 17.82 -5.55
N ASP A 746 10.48 18.12 -4.78
CA ASP A 746 11.24 17.12 -4.02
C ASP A 746 10.36 16.47 -2.95
N LEU A 747 10.72 15.26 -2.54
CA LEU A 747 10.06 14.50 -1.49
C LEU A 747 10.81 14.63 -0.16
N LEU A 748 10.17 15.24 0.83
CA LEU A 748 10.62 15.24 2.21
C LEU A 748 10.09 13.98 2.89
N THR A 749 11.01 13.09 3.29
CA THR A 749 10.69 11.90 4.07
C THR A 749 11.10 12.12 5.53
N VAL A 750 10.16 11.98 6.44
CA VAL A 750 10.41 12.02 7.88
C VAL A 750 9.92 10.70 8.48
N ARG A 751 10.78 10.03 9.23
CA ARG A 751 10.42 8.84 10.00
C ARG A 751 10.45 9.19 11.47
N LEU A 752 9.34 8.95 12.15
CA LEU A 752 9.18 9.14 13.59
C LEU A 752 9.19 7.77 14.28
N TYR A 753 9.89 7.66 15.40
CA TYR A 753 10.00 6.43 16.16
C TYR A 753 9.28 6.62 17.48
N TRP A 754 8.09 6.04 17.57
CA TRP A 754 7.22 6.14 18.73
C TRP A 754 7.41 4.95 19.68
N ARG A 755 7.15 5.16 20.95
CA ARG A 755 7.11 4.10 21.97
C ARG A 755 6.01 4.41 22.98
N ALA A 756 5.15 3.44 23.28
CA ALA A 756 4.15 3.61 24.32
C ALA A 756 4.77 3.33 25.70
N HIS A 757 4.48 4.20 26.66
CA HIS A 757 4.87 4.04 28.08
C HIS A 757 3.69 3.61 28.96
N SER A 758 2.47 3.69 28.45
CA SER A 758 1.23 3.19 29.04
C SER A 758 0.44 2.43 28.00
N GLU A 759 -0.53 1.63 28.40
CA GLU A 759 -1.57 1.16 27.47
C GLU A 759 -2.31 2.38 26.89
N LEU A 760 -2.51 2.38 25.58
CA LEU A 760 -3.24 3.42 24.88
C LEU A 760 -4.67 2.95 24.61
N SER A 761 -5.64 3.73 25.08
CA SER A 761 -7.06 3.36 24.99
C SER A 761 -7.63 3.52 23.58
N GLU A 762 -7.05 4.44 22.78
CA GLU A 762 -7.56 4.81 21.46
C GLU A 762 -6.48 4.74 20.37
N ASP A 763 -6.93 4.80 19.11
CA ASP A 763 -6.05 4.94 17.95
C ASP A 763 -5.76 6.43 17.72
N TYR A 764 -4.91 6.98 18.54
CA TYR A 764 -4.46 8.37 18.45
C TYR A 764 -3.84 8.69 17.10
N HIS A 765 -3.88 9.97 16.73
CA HIS A 765 -3.27 10.45 15.50
C HIS A 765 -1.95 11.15 15.79
N SER A 766 -1.02 11.02 14.86
CA SER A 766 0.17 11.85 14.80
C SER A 766 0.12 12.74 13.57
N PHE A 767 0.77 13.87 13.63
CA PHE A 767 0.85 14.79 12.51
C PHE A 767 2.29 15.20 12.20
N LEU A 768 2.52 15.47 10.92
CA LEU A 768 3.70 16.14 10.42
C LEU A 768 3.25 17.32 9.57
N HIS A 769 3.51 18.53 10.05
CA HIS A 769 3.27 19.78 9.34
C HIS A 769 4.59 20.41 8.95
N LEU A 770 4.79 20.77 7.71
CA LEU A 770 5.92 21.58 7.29
C LEU A 770 5.51 23.05 7.46
N VAL A 771 6.14 23.73 8.41
CA VAL A 771 5.77 25.11 8.77
C VAL A 771 6.91 26.09 8.50
N SER A 772 6.57 27.35 8.19
CA SER A 772 7.53 28.44 8.11
C SER A 772 8.04 28.85 9.50
N HIS A 773 9.06 29.72 9.56
CA HIS A 773 9.55 30.34 10.81
C HIS A 773 8.46 31.11 11.58
N THR A 774 7.41 31.59 10.88
CA THR A 774 6.24 32.22 11.49
C THR A 774 5.13 31.23 11.86
N ARG A 775 5.42 29.94 11.81
CA ARG A 775 4.47 28.82 12.06
C ARG A 775 3.30 28.75 11.07
N GLN A 776 3.43 29.36 9.89
CA GLN A 776 2.45 29.19 8.82
C GLN A 776 2.66 27.84 8.16
N THR A 777 1.62 27.01 8.13
CA THR A 777 1.67 25.67 7.52
C THR A 777 1.76 25.76 6.01
N LEU A 778 2.77 25.09 5.44
CA LEU A 778 2.95 24.93 4.01
C LEU A 778 2.29 23.64 3.51
N VAL A 779 2.52 22.54 4.20
CA VAL A 779 1.94 21.20 3.92
C VAL A 779 1.65 20.54 5.26
N ALA A 780 0.53 19.84 5.35
CA ALA A 780 0.13 19.07 6.51
C ALA A 780 -0.20 17.63 6.12
N LEU A 781 0.17 16.69 6.97
CA LEU A 781 -0.22 15.30 6.87
C LEU A 781 -0.49 14.75 8.26
N ASP A 782 -1.73 14.39 8.50
CA ASP A 782 -2.21 13.81 9.75
C ASP A 782 -2.67 12.39 9.49
N LYS A 783 -2.29 11.45 10.34
CA LYS A 783 -2.65 10.04 10.21
C LYS A 783 -2.58 9.29 11.53
N ILE A 784 -3.17 8.10 11.58
CA ILE A 784 -2.90 7.14 12.65
C ILE A 784 -1.48 6.59 12.44
N PRO A 785 -0.56 6.79 13.38
CA PRO A 785 0.81 6.27 13.25
C PRO A 785 0.86 4.75 13.39
N GLY A 786 1.99 4.17 13.03
CA GLY A 786 2.19 2.71 13.05
C GLY A 786 1.48 2.01 11.92
N GLN A 787 0.88 2.76 11.02
CA GLN A 787 0.21 2.23 9.82
C GLN A 787 -0.94 1.28 10.22
N GLU A 788 -1.67 0.70 9.29
CA GLU A 788 -2.73 -0.25 9.63
C GLU A 788 -2.23 -1.52 10.32
N LEU A 789 -0.95 -1.83 10.23
CA LEU A 789 -0.38 -3.05 10.77
C LEU A 789 -0.05 -2.98 12.27
N ALA A 790 0.09 -1.77 12.82
CA ALA A 790 0.41 -1.58 14.24
C ALA A 790 -0.11 -0.24 14.79
N ARG A 791 -1.42 -0.13 15.01
CA ARG A 791 -2.06 1.08 15.55
C ARG A 791 -1.65 1.37 17.01
N PRO A 792 -1.72 2.62 17.47
CA PRO A 792 -1.27 3.04 18.81
C PRO A 792 -1.81 2.20 19.97
N ARG A 793 -3.10 1.86 20.01
CA ARG A 793 -3.70 1.05 21.08
C ARG A 793 -3.09 -0.35 21.26
N PHE A 794 -2.25 -0.78 20.29
CA PHE A 794 -1.55 -2.06 20.35
C PHE A 794 -0.05 -1.91 20.51
N TRP A 795 0.44 -0.68 20.74
CA TRP A 795 1.84 -0.48 21.06
C TRP A 795 2.12 -0.93 22.47
N ASP A 796 3.28 -1.50 22.64
CA ASP A 796 3.90 -1.77 23.92
C ASP A 796 5.20 -0.96 24.04
N GLN A 797 5.88 -1.10 25.16
CA GLN A 797 7.14 -0.41 25.42
C GLN A 797 8.28 -0.84 24.48
N THR A 798 8.08 -1.91 23.72
CA THR A 798 9.07 -2.47 22.78
C THR A 798 8.80 -2.07 21.34
N TYR A 799 7.69 -1.38 21.06
CA TYR A 799 7.38 -0.90 19.72
C TYR A 799 8.38 0.16 19.29
N THR A 800 9.07 -0.05 18.16
CA THR A 800 10.09 0.86 17.62
C THR A 800 10.06 0.94 16.10
N GLU A 801 8.93 0.62 15.48
CA GLU A 801 8.79 0.70 14.04
C GLU A 801 8.72 2.16 13.57
N PRO A 802 9.29 2.49 12.41
CA PRO A 802 9.20 3.83 11.87
C PRO A 802 7.79 4.17 11.42
N ASP A 803 7.31 5.32 11.86
CA ASP A 803 6.12 5.96 11.31
C ASP A 803 6.54 6.94 10.23
N THR A 804 6.40 6.54 8.97
CA THR A 804 6.99 7.25 7.83
C THR A 804 6.01 8.24 7.23
N TYR A 805 6.44 9.49 7.11
CA TYR A 805 5.77 10.59 6.43
C TYR A 805 6.51 10.95 5.15
N VAL A 806 5.80 11.15 4.07
CA VAL A 806 6.35 11.65 2.81
C VAL A 806 5.55 12.87 2.38
N LEU A 807 6.20 14.03 2.38
CA LEU A 807 5.60 15.29 1.96
C LEU A 807 6.25 15.76 0.65
N ARG A 808 5.45 16.12 -0.34
CA ARG A 808 5.96 16.76 -1.55
C ARG A 808 6.03 18.26 -1.35
N ILE A 809 7.19 18.86 -1.61
CA ILE A 809 7.39 20.29 -1.53
C ILE A 809 6.55 20.97 -2.62
N PRO A 810 5.64 21.90 -2.27
CA PRO A 810 4.76 22.58 -3.24
C PRO A 810 5.53 23.40 -4.27
N ALA A 811 4.95 23.56 -5.46
CA ALA A 811 5.55 24.32 -6.56
C ALA A 811 5.62 25.84 -6.26
N GLU A 812 4.68 26.36 -5.47
CA GLU A 812 4.53 27.79 -5.21
C GLU A 812 5.13 28.23 -3.86
N VAL A 813 6.13 27.50 -3.37
CA VAL A 813 6.81 27.83 -2.10
C VAL A 813 7.83 28.93 -2.30
N ARG A 814 8.08 29.70 -1.24
CA ARG A 814 9.18 30.70 -1.20
C ARG A 814 10.44 30.09 -0.62
N SER A 815 11.61 30.61 -1.04
CA SER A 815 12.89 30.26 -0.43
C SER A 815 12.93 30.63 1.05
N GLY A 816 13.47 29.73 1.88
CA GLY A 816 13.61 29.95 3.31
C GLY A 816 13.79 28.67 4.11
N LEU A 817 13.83 28.83 5.42
CA LEU A 817 13.83 27.73 6.38
C LEU A 817 12.39 27.30 6.70
N TYR A 818 12.19 26.00 6.66
CA TYR A 818 10.93 25.37 7.03
C TYR A 818 11.18 24.27 8.06
N TYR A 819 10.30 24.12 9.01
CA TYR A 819 10.43 23.24 10.14
C TYR A 819 9.42 22.09 10.01
N PRO A 820 9.86 20.84 9.99
CA PRO A 820 8.95 19.72 10.19
C PRO A 820 8.45 19.76 11.65
N ARG A 821 7.15 20.04 11.83
CA ARG A 821 6.50 20.14 13.12
C ARG A 821 5.68 18.89 13.38
N VAL A 822 5.93 18.22 14.48
CA VAL A 822 5.33 16.94 14.84
C VAL A 822 4.57 17.02 16.15
N GLY A 823 3.54 16.20 16.28
CA GLY A 823 2.77 16.06 17.50
C GLY A 823 1.85 14.84 17.47
N PHE A 824 1.11 14.64 18.56
CA PHE A 824 0.27 13.49 18.79
C PHE A 824 -1.04 13.95 19.42
N TYR A 825 -2.20 13.43 19.00
CA TYR A 825 -3.48 13.95 19.44
C TYR A 825 -4.62 12.92 19.37
N ASP A 826 -5.67 13.14 20.14
CA ASP A 826 -6.93 12.42 20.01
C ASP A 826 -7.76 13.01 18.85
N TYR A 827 -8.19 12.15 17.93
CA TYR A 827 -9.02 12.57 16.80
C TYR A 827 -10.47 12.93 17.20
N GLY A 828 -10.96 12.38 18.33
CA GLY A 828 -12.34 12.55 18.77
C GLY A 828 -12.64 13.97 19.28
N ASP A 829 -11.75 14.53 20.08
CA ASP A 829 -11.86 15.86 20.67
C ASP A 829 -10.80 16.85 20.21
N LEU A 830 -9.80 16.38 19.44
CA LEU A 830 -8.65 17.13 18.93
C LEU A 830 -7.68 17.58 20.02
N ASP A 831 -7.76 17.01 21.22
CA ASP A 831 -6.83 17.30 22.30
C ASP A 831 -5.44 16.74 21.97
N ARG A 832 -4.43 17.59 22.16
CA ARG A 832 -3.04 17.26 21.86
C ARG A 832 -2.32 16.75 23.09
N PHE A 833 -1.47 15.76 22.88
CA PHE A 833 -0.51 15.34 23.90
C PHE A 833 0.50 16.44 24.14
N LEU A 834 0.80 16.69 25.41
CA LEU A 834 1.68 17.75 25.86
C LEU A 834 3.04 17.21 26.27
N TRP A 835 4.07 18.00 26.08
CA TRP A 835 5.41 17.72 26.59
C TRP A 835 6.01 18.95 27.25
N MET A 836 7.00 18.75 28.12
CA MET A 836 7.64 19.81 28.84
C MET A 836 8.86 20.35 28.13
N ALA A 837 8.81 21.58 27.63
CA ALA A 837 9.93 22.33 27.10
C ALA A 837 10.50 23.24 28.21
N GLY A 838 11.34 22.69 29.10
CA GLY A 838 11.76 23.35 30.30
C GLY A 838 10.60 23.51 31.31
N GLU A 839 10.13 24.71 31.59
CA GLU A 839 8.99 24.99 32.45
C GLU A 839 7.66 25.22 31.70
N GLN A 840 7.66 25.17 30.37
CA GLN A 840 6.48 25.40 29.54
C GLN A 840 5.95 24.09 28.94
N GLU A 841 4.63 23.97 28.87
CA GLU A 841 3.96 22.90 28.13
C GLU A 841 3.83 23.27 26.65
N GLU A 842 4.25 22.40 25.78
CA GLU A 842 4.13 22.54 24.32
C GLU A 842 3.31 21.37 23.76
N ASP A 843 2.54 21.64 22.71
CA ASP A 843 1.63 20.71 22.03
C ASP A 843 2.20 20.12 20.73
N ALA A 844 3.38 20.58 20.34
CA ALA A 844 4.07 20.13 19.13
C ALA A 844 5.57 20.47 19.19
N LEU A 845 6.38 19.64 18.55
CA LEU A 845 7.82 19.78 18.45
C LEU A 845 8.23 20.22 17.05
N ASP A 846 9.07 21.24 16.94
CA ASP A 846 9.73 21.61 15.68
C ASP A 846 11.06 20.83 15.56
N LEU A 847 11.15 19.95 14.58
CA LEU A 847 12.40 19.25 14.23
C LEU A 847 13.38 20.22 13.53
N PRO A 848 14.67 19.88 13.41
CA PRO A 848 15.62 20.73 12.71
C PRO A 848 15.13 21.14 11.32
N PRO A 849 15.36 22.42 10.94
CA PRO A 849 14.82 22.96 9.71
C PRO A 849 15.45 22.35 8.46
N ILE A 850 14.66 22.33 7.38
CA ILE A 850 15.15 22.14 6.01
C ILE A 850 15.20 23.49 5.32
N LYS A 851 16.15 23.66 4.41
CA LYS A 851 16.25 24.83 3.55
C LYS A 851 15.55 24.54 2.23
N ILE A 852 14.47 25.25 1.93
CA ILE A 852 13.86 25.20 0.60
C ILE A 852 14.46 26.30 -0.26
N VAL A 853 14.94 25.93 -1.44
CA VAL A 853 15.45 26.83 -2.47
C VAL A 853 14.45 26.85 -3.62
N ALA A 854 13.73 27.97 -3.74
CA ALA A 854 12.71 28.13 -4.76
C ALA A 854 12.80 29.52 -5.40
N ASN A 855 12.55 29.60 -6.68
CA ASN A 855 12.54 30.85 -7.44
C ASN A 855 11.19 31.06 -8.11
N PRO A 856 10.11 31.26 -7.32
CA PRO A 856 8.79 31.50 -7.90
C PRO A 856 8.80 32.82 -8.69
N PRO A 857 7.91 32.99 -9.67
CA PRO A 857 7.77 34.26 -10.38
C PRO A 857 7.56 35.42 -9.40
N GLN A 858 8.41 36.43 -9.47
CA GLN A 858 8.37 37.61 -8.62
C GLN A 858 8.12 38.87 -9.46
N PRO A 859 7.48 39.92 -8.90
CA PRO A 859 7.46 41.22 -9.53
C PRO A 859 8.87 41.71 -9.82
N ALA A 860 9.09 42.36 -10.94
CA ALA A 860 10.38 42.98 -11.20
C ALA A 860 10.65 44.14 -10.21
N PRO A 861 11.92 44.36 -9.77
CA PRO A 861 12.24 45.52 -8.97
C PRO A 861 11.95 46.80 -9.74
N GLN A 862 11.43 47.83 -9.04
CA GLN A 862 11.22 49.15 -9.63
C GLN A 862 12.53 49.81 -10.06
N GLN A 863 13.59 49.58 -9.29
CA GLN A 863 14.93 50.07 -9.57
C GLN A 863 15.88 48.87 -9.60
N ARG A 864 16.62 48.73 -10.69
CA ARG A 864 17.69 47.74 -10.79
C ARG A 864 18.99 48.35 -10.27
N VAL A 865 19.66 47.62 -9.42
CA VAL A 865 20.94 47.96 -8.81
C VAL A 865 21.83 46.73 -8.93
N GLN A 866 23.14 46.97 -9.08
CA GLN A 866 24.10 45.91 -9.04
C GLN A 866 25.17 46.26 -7.98
N ALA A 867 25.00 45.62 -6.81
CA ALA A 867 25.93 45.75 -5.69
C ALA A 867 26.14 44.37 -5.05
N THR A 868 27.35 44.12 -4.54
CA THR A 868 27.69 42.76 -4.05
C THR A 868 28.17 42.83 -2.60
N TYR A 869 27.54 42.06 -1.73
CA TYR A 869 27.99 41.84 -0.36
C TYR A 869 29.05 40.74 -0.31
N GLY A 870 30.31 41.17 -0.07
CA GLY A 870 31.44 40.26 -0.02
C GLY A 870 31.43 39.29 -1.22
N THR A 871 31.38 37.98 -0.94
CA THR A 871 31.35 36.92 -1.97
C THR A 871 30.07 36.09 -1.93
N PHE A 872 29.08 36.47 -1.10
CA PHE A 872 27.94 35.58 -0.81
C PHE A 872 26.62 36.06 -1.42
N ALA A 873 26.44 37.36 -1.71
CA ALA A 873 25.19 37.85 -2.26
C ALA A 873 25.33 39.05 -3.18
N GLU A 874 24.45 39.15 -4.17
CA GLU A 874 24.28 40.30 -5.06
C GLU A 874 22.90 40.94 -4.79
N VAL A 875 22.85 42.28 -4.66
CA VAL A 875 21.61 43.05 -4.70
C VAL A 875 21.27 43.29 -6.15
N VAL A 876 20.17 42.74 -6.65
CA VAL A 876 19.74 42.84 -8.05
C VAL A 876 18.73 44.00 -8.27
N GLY A 877 18.17 44.52 -7.21
CA GLY A 877 17.28 45.68 -7.29
C GLY A 877 16.46 45.89 -6.02
N TYR A 878 15.63 46.91 -6.07
CA TYR A 878 14.71 47.24 -4.98
C TYR A 878 13.42 47.90 -5.50
N SER A 879 12.39 47.91 -4.62
CA SER A 879 11.15 48.69 -4.78
C SER A 879 10.89 49.46 -3.50
N VAL A 880 10.40 50.68 -3.62
CA VAL A 880 9.99 51.51 -2.46
C VAL A 880 8.57 51.94 -2.67
N THR A 881 7.73 51.73 -1.68
CA THR A 881 6.34 52.19 -1.64
C THR A 881 6.15 53.10 -0.44
N SER A 882 5.81 54.34 -0.69
CA SER A 882 5.56 55.36 0.31
C SER A 882 4.59 56.41 -0.20
N ALA A 883 4.07 57.27 0.67
CA ALA A 883 3.43 58.50 0.27
C ALA A 883 4.44 59.40 -0.46
N PRO A 884 4.04 60.24 -1.40
CA PRO A 884 4.94 61.19 -2.10
C PRO A 884 5.67 62.15 -1.16
N VAL A 885 5.04 62.55 -0.09
CA VAL A 885 5.60 63.32 1.05
C VAL A 885 5.14 62.61 2.32
N LEU A 886 6.09 62.29 3.18
CA LEU A 886 5.84 61.58 4.43
C LEU A 886 5.50 62.53 5.55
N GLN A 887 4.72 62.04 6.48
CA GLN A 887 4.46 62.69 7.78
C GLN A 887 4.94 61.77 8.91
N PRO A 888 5.22 62.30 10.10
CA PRO A 888 5.47 61.50 11.28
C PRO A 888 4.33 60.46 11.50
N GLY A 889 4.69 59.18 11.65
CA GLY A 889 3.77 58.06 11.73
C GLY A 889 3.50 57.35 10.40
N ASP A 890 3.84 57.93 9.27
CA ASP A 890 3.71 57.29 7.98
C ASP A 890 4.68 56.07 7.81
N SER A 891 4.27 55.15 6.96
CA SER A 891 5.04 53.96 6.70
C SER A 891 5.74 54.00 5.32
N VAL A 892 6.97 53.51 5.29
CA VAL A 892 7.76 53.29 4.08
C VAL A 892 8.03 51.79 3.96
N THR A 893 7.55 51.17 2.89
CA THR A 893 7.82 49.76 2.63
C THR A 893 8.90 49.61 1.56
N VAL A 894 9.94 48.90 1.93
CA VAL A 894 11.09 48.58 1.06
C VAL A 894 11.09 47.11 0.76
N THR A 895 11.20 46.76 -0.55
CA THR A 895 11.41 45.38 -1.00
C THR A 895 12.78 45.30 -1.64
N LEU A 896 13.64 44.47 -1.10
CA LEU A 896 14.97 44.18 -1.66
C LEU A 896 14.97 42.83 -2.37
N PHE A 897 15.66 42.76 -3.47
CA PHE A 897 15.84 41.58 -4.27
C PHE A 897 17.32 41.20 -4.26
N TYR A 898 17.60 40.04 -3.67
CA TYR A 898 18.96 39.48 -3.64
C TYR A 898 19.06 38.26 -4.52
N ARG A 899 20.27 38.02 -5.05
CA ARG A 899 20.68 36.75 -5.61
C ARG A 899 21.77 36.16 -4.73
N GLY A 900 21.55 34.97 -4.20
CA GLY A 900 22.56 34.22 -3.48
C GLY A 900 23.70 33.79 -4.40
N LEU A 901 24.95 33.88 -3.96
CA LEU A 901 26.14 33.41 -4.66
C LEU A 901 26.73 32.19 -3.95
N LYS A 902 26.71 32.17 -2.63
CA LYS A 902 27.06 31.05 -1.74
C LYS A 902 26.55 31.35 -0.31
N PRO A 903 26.51 30.37 0.60
CA PRO A 903 26.25 30.63 2.00
C PRO A 903 27.23 31.64 2.60
N ALA A 904 26.76 32.57 3.40
CA ALA A 904 27.59 33.47 4.19
C ALA A 904 28.28 32.71 5.33
N GLU A 905 29.39 33.24 5.87
CA GLU A 905 30.10 32.58 6.99
C GLU A 905 29.28 32.56 8.28
N GLN A 906 28.38 33.54 8.45
CA GLN A 906 27.53 33.70 9.60
C GLN A 906 26.19 34.40 9.24
N PRO A 907 25.17 34.37 10.10
CA PRO A 907 23.96 35.13 9.89
C PRO A 907 24.19 36.62 10.09
N TYR A 908 23.97 37.44 9.05
CA TYR A 908 24.03 38.86 9.11
C TYR A 908 22.65 39.49 9.31
N THR A 909 22.60 40.61 10.01
CA THR A 909 21.39 41.42 10.21
C THR A 909 21.36 42.53 9.16
N GLN A 910 20.19 42.82 8.62
CA GLN A 910 19.95 43.89 7.67
C GLN A 910 19.43 45.11 8.40
N PHE A 911 19.96 46.26 8.06
CA PHE A 911 19.45 47.55 8.53
C PHE A 911 18.82 48.33 7.40
N PHE A 912 17.81 49.11 7.75
CA PHE A 912 17.21 50.15 6.93
C PHE A 912 17.18 51.45 7.73
N GLN A 913 17.68 52.54 7.17
CA GLN A 913 17.81 53.82 7.84
C GLN A 913 17.32 54.92 6.92
N LEU A 914 16.34 55.70 7.37
CA LEU A 914 15.94 56.93 6.74
C LEU A 914 16.68 58.05 7.50
N TYR A 915 17.80 58.51 6.91
CA TYR A 915 18.81 59.34 7.58
C TYR A 915 19.17 60.57 6.79
N SER A 916 19.34 61.70 7.51
CA SER A 916 19.89 62.93 6.98
C SER A 916 21.10 63.36 7.80
N PRO A 917 22.22 63.76 7.20
CA PRO A 917 23.41 64.21 7.95
C PRO A 917 23.15 65.47 8.82
N THR A 918 22.17 66.26 8.42
CA THR A 918 21.79 67.48 9.11
C THR A 918 20.63 67.39 10.08
N LEU A 919 19.70 66.45 9.78
CA LEU A 919 18.44 66.32 10.53
C LEU A 919 18.43 65.10 11.45
N GLY A 920 19.34 64.14 11.26
CA GLY A 920 19.45 62.90 12.01
C GLY A 920 18.63 61.76 11.43
N MET A 921 18.17 60.87 12.30
CA MET A 921 17.44 59.65 11.93
C MET A 921 15.95 59.90 11.97
N ALA A 922 15.24 59.72 10.86
CA ALA A 922 13.78 59.78 10.77
C ALA A 922 13.10 58.40 10.97
N ALA A 923 13.73 57.30 10.56
CA ALA A 923 13.24 55.95 10.78
C ALA A 923 14.41 54.94 10.70
N GLN A 924 14.31 53.88 11.50
CA GLN A 924 15.28 52.75 11.42
C GLN A 924 14.57 51.44 11.75
N VAL A 925 14.93 50.40 11.02
CA VAL A 925 14.57 49.01 11.31
C VAL A 925 15.78 48.13 11.07
N ASP A 926 16.10 47.31 12.03
CA ASP A 926 17.16 46.30 11.96
C ASP A 926 16.53 44.93 12.17
N GLN A 927 16.68 44.03 11.19
CA GLN A 927 16.17 42.65 11.27
C GLN A 927 16.96 41.70 10.40
N PRO A 928 17.04 40.41 10.76
CA PRO A 928 17.59 39.40 9.82
C PRO A 928 16.68 39.30 8.60
N PRO A 929 17.24 38.94 7.43
CA PRO A 929 16.47 38.78 6.20
C PRO A 929 15.25 37.86 6.40
N LEU A 930 14.09 38.30 5.89
CA LEU A 930 12.79 37.64 6.08
C LEU A 930 12.48 37.37 7.57
N GLN A 931 12.84 38.29 8.45
CA GLN A 931 12.65 38.17 9.92
C GLN A 931 13.27 36.91 10.52
N GLY A 932 14.37 36.42 9.93
CA GLY A 932 15.05 35.17 10.29
C GLY A 932 14.57 33.93 9.53
N GLY A 933 13.58 34.05 8.68
CA GLY A 933 13.08 32.91 7.87
C GLY A 933 14.02 32.50 6.72
N ASN A 934 15.00 33.34 6.37
CA ASN A 934 16.00 33.01 5.40
C ASN A 934 17.35 33.66 5.75
N PRO A 935 18.04 33.20 6.79
CA PRO A 935 19.28 33.80 7.24
C PRO A 935 20.42 33.63 6.22
N THR A 936 21.30 34.63 6.12
CA THR A 936 22.32 34.74 5.07
C THR A 936 23.26 33.53 4.94
N HIS A 937 23.57 32.85 6.04
CA HIS A 937 24.43 31.65 6.07
C HIS A 937 23.78 30.40 5.47
N THR A 938 22.49 30.47 5.09
CA THR A 938 21.76 29.38 4.41
C THR A 938 21.46 29.70 2.95
N TRP A 939 21.84 30.88 2.46
CA TRP A 939 21.60 31.27 1.07
C TRP A 939 22.36 30.38 0.10
N GLN A 940 21.71 30.00 -0.98
CA GLN A 940 22.29 29.10 -1.98
C GLN A 940 22.57 29.86 -3.28
N ARG A 941 23.46 29.29 -4.11
CA ARG A 941 23.81 29.84 -5.41
C ARG A 941 22.55 29.93 -6.29
N ASP A 942 22.41 31.12 -6.95
CA ASP A 942 21.29 31.46 -7.85
C ASP A 942 19.90 31.47 -7.16
N GLU A 943 19.85 31.43 -5.83
CA GLU A 943 18.63 31.63 -5.07
C GLU A 943 18.21 33.10 -5.13
N LEU A 944 16.93 33.34 -5.46
CA LEU A 944 16.33 34.67 -5.42
C LEU A 944 15.65 34.87 -4.07
N ILE A 945 16.15 35.82 -3.29
CA ILE A 945 15.61 36.22 -2.00
C ILE A 945 14.91 37.56 -2.14
N VAL A 946 13.64 37.65 -1.82
CA VAL A 946 12.82 38.85 -1.85
C VAL A 946 12.42 39.18 -0.42
N ASP A 947 13.02 40.22 0.16
CA ASP A 947 12.79 40.64 1.53
C ASP A 947 12.00 41.96 1.55
N GLN A 948 10.92 42.01 2.32
CA GLN A 948 10.07 43.18 2.44
C GLN A 948 10.07 43.69 3.87
N VAL A 949 10.42 44.95 4.07
CA VAL A 949 10.53 45.59 5.37
C VAL A 949 9.73 46.89 5.35
N THR A 950 9.05 47.18 6.45
CA THR A 950 8.31 48.44 6.62
C THR A 950 8.93 49.22 7.74
N LEU A 951 9.29 50.47 7.46
CA LEU A 951 9.79 51.45 8.40
C LEU A 951 8.64 52.42 8.74
N THR A 952 8.56 52.87 9.99
CA THR A 952 7.61 53.92 10.41
C THR A 952 8.40 55.17 10.74
N VAL A 953 8.00 56.29 10.15
CA VAL A 953 8.61 57.61 10.41
C VAL A 953 8.39 58.00 11.86
N ALA A 954 9.45 58.31 12.57
CA ALA A 954 9.38 58.67 13.98
C ALA A 954 8.55 59.94 14.20
N ALA A 955 7.81 60.00 15.31
CA ALA A 955 7.02 61.14 15.67
C ALA A 955 7.89 62.42 15.90
N THR A 956 9.19 62.22 16.11
CA THR A 956 10.18 63.28 16.32
C THR A 956 10.96 63.64 15.06
N ALA A 957 10.62 63.07 13.90
CA ALA A 957 11.30 63.36 12.64
C ALA A 957 11.11 64.84 12.25
N LEU A 958 12.18 65.51 11.90
CA LEU A 958 12.16 66.92 11.44
C LEU A 958 11.78 66.98 9.96
N PRO A 959 11.12 68.04 9.53
CA PRO A 959 10.84 68.28 8.11
C PRO A 959 12.12 68.41 7.30
N GLY A 960 12.18 67.81 6.13
CA GLY A 960 13.30 67.89 5.22
C GLY A 960 13.55 66.63 4.40
N GLU A 961 14.69 66.59 3.74
CA GLU A 961 15.08 65.46 2.89
C GLU A 961 15.93 64.42 3.66
N TYR A 962 15.60 63.20 3.48
CA TYR A 962 16.27 62.04 4.09
C TYR A 962 16.61 61.02 2.99
N THR A 963 17.77 60.40 3.12
CA THR A 963 18.16 59.27 2.25
C THR A 963 17.81 58.00 2.95
N LEU A 964 17.09 57.11 2.23
CA LEU A 964 16.86 55.76 2.64
C LEU A 964 18.05 54.89 2.29
N ASN A 965 18.73 54.38 3.30
CA ASN A 965 19.94 53.52 3.13
C ASN A 965 19.67 52.13 3.68
N THR A 966 20.38 51.13 3.12
CA THR A 966 20.36 49.76 3.63
C THR A 966 21.76 49.14 3.59
N GLY A 967 21.96 48.14 4.40
CA GLY A 967 23.16 47.37 4.47
C GLY A 967 23.07 46.14 5.37
N LEU A 968 24.11 45.32 5.37
CA LEU A 968 24.21 44.16 6.27
C LEU A 968 25.31 44.41 7.29
N TYR A 969 25.14 43.90 8.51
CA TYR A 969 26.15 43.96 9.56
C TYR A 969 26.17 42.69 10.39
N ASP A 970 27.28 42.39 11.04
CA ASP A 970 27.39 41.32 12.03
C ASP A 970 26.76 41.77 13.36
N PRO A 971 25.71 41.13 13.82
CA PRO A 971 25.04 41.54 15.08
C PRO A 971 25.90 41.37 16.33
N ALA A 972 26.97 40.55 16.28
CA ALA A 972 27.84 40.34 17.43
C ALA A 972 28.91 41.47 17.57
N SER A 973 29.45 41.92 16.45
CA SER A 973 30.51 42.94 16.43
C SER A 973 29.99 44.33 16.08
N GLY A 974 28.82 44.45 15.45
CA GLY A 974 28.29 45.70 14.88
C GLY A 974 29.00 46.10 13.57
N GLU A 975 29.96 45.33 13.07
CA GLU A 975 30.72 45.67 11.88
C GLU A 975 29.88 45.44 10.60
N ARG A 976 29.84 46.46 9.74
CA ARG A 976 29.13 46.40 8.47
C ARG A 976 29.86 45.51 7.46
N VAL A 977 29.10 44.71 6.74
CA VAL A 977 29.61 43.85 5.66
C VAL A 977 30.08 44.72 4.49
N SER A 978 31.26 44.43 3.94
CA SER A 978 31.76 45.08 2.73
C SER A 978 30.78 44.99 1.57
N LEU A 979 30.43 46.12 0.99
CA LEU A 979 29.47 46.26 -0.10
C LEU A 979 30.16 46.95 -1.28
N LEU A 980 30.28 46.22 -2.37
CA LEU A 980 30.95 46.69 -3.59
C LEU A 980 29.93 47.10 -4.66
N ALA A 981 30.13 48.23 -5.28
CA ALA A 981 29.39 48.63 -6.47
C ALA A 981 29.76 47.76 -7.69
N ALA A 982 29.00 47.84 -8.78
CA ALA A 982 29.27 47.15 -10.04
C ALA A 982 30.68 47.43 -10.61
N SER A 983 31.27 48.56 -10.26
CA SER A 983 32.63 48.92 -10.62
C SER A 983 33.73 48.20 -9.80
N GLY A 984 33.34 47.49 -8.75
CA GLY A 984 34.23 46.86 -7.78
C GLY A 984 34.69 47.82 -6.66
N ALA A 985 34.29 49.09 -6.65
CA ALA A 985 34.60 50.03 -5.60
C ALA A 985 33.71 49.78 -4.38
N GLU A 986 34.28 49.88 -3.17
CA GLU A 986 33.52 49.79 -1.93
C GLU A 986 32.62 51.01 -1.77
N LEU A 987 31.35 50.78 -1.48
CA LEU A 987 30.40 51.87 -1.21
C LEU A 987 30.71 52.53 0.12
N ARG A 988 30.51 53.88 0.15
CA ARG A 988 30.75 54.66 1.35
C ARG A 988 29.96 54.17 2.53
N ASP A 989 30.60 54.08 3.67
CA ASP A 989 30.05 53.55 4.91
C ASP A 989 29.45 52.16 4.79
N ARG A 990 29.81 51.37 3.74
CA ARG A 990 29.32 50.02 3.43
C ARG A 990 27.81 49.96 3.42
N GLN A 991 27.13 50.94 2.81
CA GLN A 991 25.69 51.04 2.71
C GLN A 991 25.26 51.38 1.28
N LEU A 992 24.07 50.90 0.91
CA LEU A 992 23.42 51.15 -0.38
C LEU A 992 22.39 52.28 -0.20
N PRO A 993 22.58 53.45 -0.79
CA PRO A 993 21.52 54.44 -0.86
C PRO A 993 20.46 53.99 -1.88
N LEU A 994 19.22 53.98 -1.47
CA LEU A 994 18.09 53.50 -2.27
C LEU A 994 17.39 54.72 -2.96
N THR A 995 16.86 55.65 -2.16
CA THR A 995 16.13 56.84 -2.67
C THR A 995 16.12 57.92 -1.62
N THR A 996 15.81 59.14 -2.04
CA THR A 996 15.56 60.26 -1.16
C THR A 996 14.06 60.47 -0.96
N LEU A 997 13.63 60.66 0.28
CA LEU A 997 12.22 60.87 0.66
C LEU A 997 12.13 62.18 1.44
N THR A 998 11.03 62.90 1.25
CA THR A 998 10.76 64.16 1.95
C THR A 998 9.78 63.93 3.10
N VAL A 999 10.14 64.39 4.29
CA VAL A 999 9.26 64.44 5.46
C VAL A 999 8.74 65.85 5.62
N SER A 1000 7.47 66.05 5.80
CA SER A 1000 6.83 67.35 6.05
C SER A 1000 6.42 67.51 7.51
N ASP A 1001 6.10 68.72 7.90
CA ASP A 1001 5.37 68.94 9.16
C ASP A 1001 4.05 68.17 9.17
N PRO A 1002 3.59 67.69 10.37
CA PRO A 1002 2.34 66.99 10.53
C PRO A 1002 1.10 67.75 10.05
#